data_912d0299a9ddf2a15de4d4bac1f6ecec
#
_entry.id   912d0299a9ddf2a15de4d4bac1f6ecec
#
_cell.length_a   1.000
_cell.length_b   1.000
_cell.length_c   1.000
_cell.angle_alpha   90.00
_cell.angle_beta   90.00
_cell.angle_gamma   90.00
#
_symmetry.space_group_name_H-M   'P 1'
#
loop_
_entity.id
_entity.type
_entity.pdbx_description
1 polymer ?
#
loop_
_entity_poly.entity_id
_entity_poly.type
_entity_poly.pdbx_seq_one_letter_code
_entity_poly.pdbx_strand_id
1 'polypeptide(L)'
;VQQEAVALRIEAPLGPIAVRVNGLEVEGRLLGEAQYDEERKVQRLAYYGVPLRPGRNVIEVEGPGFYDKVEVFRPGPPKDLVLEPVRLRADGRTPLEFRLKAVDGMGLPTGFGLATLEADPEPIAPDASLLEPGYQVLLRDGVGTVMLKPLLTPKEVRLRARFNDLEKTFRLFAGGSQEPLWLAQGSVGVAYDPEEGRPRLFGLARGYVEAPLEGGFLQGALDTTGGLSQTPEAGFFPITGSGEEARRPLASDDPVALRYTTPEYTLAYERGPLAPGLGEATALRLATRGDARVEAFLALLPKGSVREEIVPDGTAFYRLSGSPAPGSLRLFLVEGGRTRALEAGVDYTYDFLSGEIVLARPLAPFTPEFAPVRLVAEYAPLSAPREELALGARAAYEAGPWRFGLGGYLRLDLQGFASQGYALGASLAYGEGGSEVGLEAAFAGKWRFGLSAALSEGPLEARGNLAYEEGGEVQGAFRAAYDLGPGAVALEHTTPGRTGLVYEAKLARGFRFGLGAGYAWREGGLYLLGRAAYQEGRARFGLSHAYLLSGGQETRLDLLWPLGEALEAEGSLAYLWGEGLQGAFGLRQRLGSANLALSYQLPTASGEGNRARFGLEAPLPLTENLSANLGLYALYAFSGGQGELGGSLGLRYAREGLVATFGVEGALGPKLTLRGGAAGSLDPENTLGLDFALSLLPEAKGRFSLAYALRASDLSLLTYHRYATETGLLEGQLAAAYAPFPAFSVRPAFGYRYPFPDPEGATYALGLYATLFPTELLGLGGGASYTFQPATGASDLSFSVEGTLRLSPLWLSLGYQFGPSLFAPEGVYLRLDVFGGSR
;
A
#
# COMPACT_ATOMS: atom_id res chain seq x y z
N VAL A 1 42.44 -10.93 0.65
CA VAL A 1 42.32 -12.08 1.58
C VAL A 1 41.79 -11.60 2.91
N GLN A 2 40.83 -12.32 3.49
CA GLN A 2 40.19 -11.96 4.77
C GLN A 2 41.00 -12.48 5.99
N GLN A 3 41.81 -13.47 5.77
CA GLN A 3 42.55 -14.15 6.82
C GLN A 3 43.74 -13.31 7.37
N GLU A 4 44.01 -13.42 8.66
CA GLU A 4 45.12 -12.76 9.32
C GLU A 4 46.48 -13.32 8.92
N ALA A 5 46.50 -14.56 8.46
CA ALA A 5 47.64 -15.25 7.97
C ALA A 5 47.32 -16.13 6.77
N VAL A 6 48.24 -16.26 5.87
CA VAL A 6 48.05 -17.01 4.62
C VAL A 6 49.07 -18.13 4.47
N ALA A 7 48.74 -19.11 3.62
CA ALA A 7 49.70 -20.10 3.15
C ALA A 7 50.33 -19.57 1.85
N LEU A 8 51.68 -19.51 1.79
CA LEU A 8 52.44 -19.19 0.60
C LEU A 8 52.96 -20.48 -0.02
N ARG A 9 52.62 -20.72 -1.28
CA ARG A 9 53.18 -21.80 -2.06
C ARG A 9 54.09 -21.19 -3.12
N ILE A 10 55.36 -21.55 -3.08
CA ILE A 10 56.39 -20.97 -3.93
C ILE A 10 57.00 -22.10 -4.76
N GLU A 11 57.04 -21.93 -6.05
CA GLU A 11 57.80 -22.78 -6.98
C GLU A 11 58.90 -21.94 -7.55
N ALA A 12 60.18 -22.35 -7.31
CA ALA A 12 61.32 -21.57 -7.67
C ALA A 12 62.47 -22.52 -8.16
N PRO A 13 63.47 -21.99 -8.89
CA PRO A 13 64.66 -22.74 -9.19
C PRO A 13 65.35 -23.27 -7.90
N LEU A 14 66.05 -24.41 -8.06
CA LEU A 14 66.83 -24.92 -6.92
C LEU A 14 67.91 -23.92 -6.48
N GLY A 15 68.00 -23.65 -5.20
CA GLY A 15 68.97 -22.73 -4.60
C GLY A 15 68.44 -21.99 -3.38
N PRO A 16 69.22 -21.21 -2.70
CA PRO A 16 68.76 -20.43 -1.56
C PRO A 16 67.74 -19.35 -2.05
N ILE A 17 66.60 -19.25 -1.38
CA ILE A 17 65.65 -18.17 -1.62
C ILE A 17 65.38 -17.41 -0.32
N ALA A 18 65.20 -16.11 -0.44
CA ALA A 18 64.68 -15.25 0.63
C ALA A 18 63.22 -14.91 0.35
N VAL A 19 62.34 -15.16 1.30
CA VAL A 19 60.94 -14.81 1.24
C VAL A 19 60.69 -13.68 2.23
N ARG A 20 60.22 -12.56 1.74
CA ARG A 20 59.91 -11.38 2.58
C ARG A 20 58.48 -10.97 2.45
N VAL A 21 57.89 -10.51 3.57
CA VAL A 21 56.56 -9.91 3.60
C VAL A 21 56.72 -8.49 4.19
N ASN A 22 56.38 -7.50 3.39
CA ASN A 22 56.55 -6.09 3.73
C ASN A 22 57.99 -5.75 4.14
N GLY A 23 58.98 -6.33 3.44
CA GLY A 23 60.40 -6.16 3.68
C GLY A 23 60.96 -6.96 4.88
N LEU A 24 60.14 -7.66 5.64
CA LEU A 24 60.58 -8.54 6.72
C LEU A 24 60.65 -10.00 6.25
N GLU A 25 61.78 -10.66 6.57
CA GLU A 25 62.00 -12.04 6.20
C GLU A 25 61.00 -12.97 6.93
N VAL A 26 60.43 -13.92 6.18
CA VAL A 26 59.48 -14.91 6.74
C VAL A 26 60.25 -15.91 7.59
N GLU A 27 59.82 -16.07 8.84
CA GLU A 27 60.50 -16.97 9.77
C GLU A 27 60.54 -18.43 9.25
N GLY A 28 61.71 -19.04 9.26
CA GLY A 28 61.91 -20.42 8.78
C GLY A 28 61.06 -21.47 9.45
N ARG A 29 60.55 -21.21 10.70
CA ARG A 29 59.62 -22.09 11.40
C ARG A 29 58.21 -22.19 10.74
N LEU A 30 57.88 -21.27 9.84
CA LEU A 30 56.62 -21.27 9.09
C LEU A 30 56.70 -22.16 7.84
N LEU A 31 57.89 -22.63 7.46
CA LEU A 31 58.07 -23.59 6.38
C LEU A 31 57.57 -24.97 6.83
N GLY A 32 56.39 -25.39 6.29
CA GLY A 32 55.78 -26.67 6.61
C GLY A 32 56.10 -27.77 5.62
N GLU A 33 56.35 -27.42 4.35
CA GLU A 33 56.65 -28.39 3.29
C GLU A 33 57.79 -27.88 2.40
N ALA A 34 58.71 -28.77 2.09
CA ALA A 34 59.75 -28.52 1.11
C ALA A 34 59.93 -29.77 0.21
N GLN A 35 59.74 -29.63 -1.06
CA GLN A 35 59.89 -30.67 -2.06
C GLN A 35 60.93 -30.21 -3.09
N TYR A 36 61.85 -31.07 -3.45
CA TYR A 36 62.92 -30.77 -4.39
C TYR A 36 62.82 -31.71 -5.57
N ASP A 37 62.81 -31.17 -6.78
CA ASP A 37 62.81 -31.91 -8.05
C ASP A 37 64.16 -31.62 -8.70
N GLU A 38 65.12 -32.56 -8.55
CA GLU A 38 66.49 -32.43 -9.09
C GLU A 38 66.50 -32.52 -10.64
N GLU A 39 65.56 -33.28 -11.24
CA GLU A 39 65.52 -33.44 -12.71
C GLU A 39 65.05 -32.15 -13.38
N ARG A 40 64.06 -31.49 -12.83
CA ARG A 40 63.50 -30.20 -13.30
C ARG A 40 64.27 -29.01 -12.75
N LYS A 41 65.17 -29.20 -11.80
CA LYS A 41 65.90 -28.15 -11.08
C LYS A 41 64.99 -27.10 -10.43
N VAL A 42 63.84 -27.55 -9.85
CA VAL A 42 62.86 -26.71 -9.14
C VAL A 42 62.66 -27.18 -7.71
N GLN A 43 62.34 -26.24 -6.85
CA GLN A 43 61.89 -26.49 -5.47
C GLN A 43 60.50 -25.95 -5.26
N ARG A 44 59.67 -26.66 -4.49
CA ARG A 44 58.34 -26.26 -4.05
C ARG A 44 58.35 -26.12 -2.55
N LEU A 45 58.11 -24.91 -2.10
CA LEU A 45 58.10 -24.56 -0.68
C LEU A 45 56.72 -24.10 -0.28
N ALA A 46 56.18 -24.59 0.86
CA ALA A 46 54.93 -24.12 1.43
C ALA A 46 55.14 -23.55 2.84
N TYR A 47 54.93 -22.26 3.00
CA TYR A 47 54.91 -21.59 4.30
C TYR A 47 53.48 -21.46 4.75
N TYR A 48 53.20 -21.83 6.02
CA TYR A 48 51.87 -21.75 6.61
C TYR A 48 51.84 -20.75 7.76
N GLY A 49 50.72 -19.99 7.82
CA GLY A 49 50.54 -19.03 8.90
C GLY A 49 51.37 -17.76 8.73
N VAL A 50 51.71 -17.36 7.50
CA VAL A 50 52.44 -16.10 7.23
C VAL A 50 51.54 -14.91 7.54
N PRO A 51 51.88 -14.05 8.52
CA PRO A 51 51.03 -12.97 8.97
C PRO A 51 50.93 -11.83 7.96
N LEU A 52 49.73 -11.32 7.74
CA LEU A 52 49.44 -10.15 6.93
C LEU A 52 48.95 -8.99 7.81
N ARG A 53 49.42 -7.78 7.52
CA ARG A 53 48.93 -6.54 8.15
C ARG A 53 47.65 -6.07 7.44
N PRO A 54 46.74 -5.37 8.13
CA PRO A 54 45.65 -4.65 7.46
C PRO A 54 46.23 -3.68 6.43
N GLY A 55 45.67 -3.69 5.23
CA GLY A 55 46.14 -2.91 4.13
C GLY A 55 46.90 -3.71 3.07
N ARG A 56 47.73 -3.02 2.33
CA ARG A 56 48.59 -3.59 1.25
C ARG A 56 49.75 -4.34 1.89
N ASN A 57 49.89 -5.59 1.50
CA ASN A 57 51.06 -6.42 1.81
C ASN A 57 51.82 -6.75 0.53
N VAL A 58 53.10 -6.64 0.58
CA VAL A 58 53.99 -7.02 -0.53
C VAL A 58 54.77 -8.27 -0.12
N ILE A 59 54.59 -9.33 -0.86
CA ILE A 59 55.30 -10.60 -0.68
C ILE A 59 56.34 -10.66 -1.78
N GLU A 60 57.59 -10.78 -1.38
CA GLU A 60 58.75 -10.80 -2.26
C GLU A 60 59.48 -12.12 -2.12
N VAL A 61 59.86 -12.69 -3.25
CA VAL A 61 60.66 -13.90 -3.31
C VAL A 61 61.89 -13.61 -4.16
N GLU A 62 63.06 -13.70 -3.55
CA GLU A 62 64.35 -13.40 -4.20
C GLU A 62 65.24 -14.62 -4.14
N GLY A 63 65.91 -14.95 -5.23
CA GLY A 63 66.91 -16.00 -5.31
C GLY A 63 67.96 -15.68 -6.38
N PRO A 64 68.93 -16.54 -6.55
CA PRO A 64 69.98 -16.35 -7.56
C PRO A 64 69.47 -16.25 -8.98
N GLY A 65 69.39 -15.03 -9.52
CA GLY A 65 68.98 -14.78 -10.90
C GLY A 65 67.45 -14.62 -11.11
N PHE A 66 66.69 -14.51 -10.05
CA PHE A 66 65.27 -14.19 -10.15
C PHE A 66 64.79 -13.36 -8.95
N TYR A 67 63.76 -12.56 -9.23
CA TYR A 67 62.97 -11.81 -8.24
C TYR A 67 61.52 -11.81 -8.68
N ASP A 68 60.61 -12.12 -7.76
CA ASP A 68 59.20 -12.08 -7.98
C ASP A 68 58.48 -11.41 -6.80
N LYS A 69 57.40 -10.73 -7.08
CA LYS A 69 56.60 -10.09 -6.03
C LYS A 69 55.10 -10.21 -6.30
N VAL A 70 54.33 -10.39 -5.23
CA VAL A 70 52.89 -10.41 -5.24
C VAL A 70 52.36 -9.40 -4.21
N GLU A 71 51.39 -8.63 -4.63
CA GLU A 71 50.69 -7.72 -3.73
C GLU A 71 49.37 -8.37 -3.26
N VAL A 72 49.19 -8.42 -1.96
CA VAL A 72 48.03 -8.99 -1.31
C VAL A 72 47.40 -7.94 -0.39
N PHE A 73 46.12 -7.73 -0.54
CA PHE A 73 45.38 -6.80 0.30
C PHE A 73 44.62 -7.56 1.36
N ARG A 74 44.82 -7.18 2.62
CA ARG A 74 43.99 -7.63 3.75
C ARG A 74 43.13 -6.47 4.22
N PRO A 75 41.76 -6.62 4.28
CA PRO A 75 40.91 -5.54 4.75
C PRO A 75 41.13 -5.28 6.24
N GLY A 76 40.95 -4.01 6.62
CA GLY A 76 40.92 -3.54 7.99
C GLY A 76 39.49 -3.67 8.61
N PRO A 77 39.27 -3.07 9.79
CA PRO A 77 37.94 -3.02 10.36
C PRO A 77 36.99 -2.17 9.47
N PRO A 78 35.67 -2.47 9.47
CA PRO A 78 34.70 -1.73 8.69
C PRO A 78 34.66 -0.25 9.10
N LYS A 79 34.58 0.64 8.11
CA LYS A 79 34.53 2.10 8.30
C LYS A 79 33.39 2.77 7.58
N ASP A 80 32.84 2.13 6.57
CA ASP A 80 31.70 2.69 5.81
C ASP A 80 30.79 1.55 5.30
N LEU A 81 29.55 1.92 4.96
CA LEU A 81 28.58 1.07 4.28
C LEU A 81 28.39 1.56 2.85
N VAL A 82 28.36 0.62 1.91
CA VAL A 82 28.17 0.88 0.48
C VAL A 82 27.01 0.01 -0.01
N LEU A 83 26.08 0.60 -0.77
CA LEU A 83 24.96 -0.11 -1.38
C LEU A 83 25.13 -0.10 -2.90
N GLU A 84 25.31 -1.27 -3.50
CA GLU A 84 25.43 -1.43 -4.94
C GLU A 84 24.14 -1.98 -5.52
N PRO A 85 23.49 -1.30 -6.46
CA PRO A 85 22.31 -1.83 -7.12
C PRO A 85 22.68 -2.97 -8.07
N VAL A 86 22.03 -4.12 -7.93
CA VAL A 86 22.10 -5.27 -8.86
C VAL A 86 20.93 -5.22 -9.84
N ARG A 87 19.73 -5.01 -9.30
CA ARG A 87 18.51 -4.79 -10.06
C ARG A 87 17.72 -3.64 -9.44
N LEU A 88 17.54 -2.58 -10.19
CA LEU A 88 16.87 -1.36 -9.73
C LEU A 88 15.90 -0.89 -10.81
N ARG A 89 14.81 -1.68 -10.99
CA ARG A 89 13.76 -1.39 -11.97
C ARG A 89 12.38 -1.57 -11.36
N ALA A 90 11.52 -0.62 -11.65
CA ALA A 90 10.11 -0.66 -11.29
C ALA A 90 9.31 -1.29 -12.45
N ASP A 91 9.30 -2.62 -12.53
CA ASP A 91 8.56 -3.40 -13.53
C ASP A 91 7.34 -4.11 -12.94
N GLY A 92 7.08 -3.91 -11.65
CA GLY A 92 5.96 -4.48 -10.92
C GLY A 92 6.05 -5.97 -10.61
N ARG A 93 7.10 -6.64 -11.04
CA ARG A 93 7.24 -8.10 -10.97
C ARG A 93 8.51 -8.54 -10.30
N THR A 94 9.62 -7.91 -10.69
CA THR A 94 10.95 -8.32 -10.26
C THR A 94 11.32 -7.60 -8.97
N PRO A 95 11.74 -8.33 -7.92
CA PRO A 95 12.27 -7.71 -6.72
C PRO A 95 13.46 -6.81 -7.02
N LEU A 96 13.53 -5.70 -6.29
CA LEU A 96 14.73 -4.86 -6.30
C LEU A 96 15.82 -5.59 -5.55
N GLU A 97 17.03 -5.64 -6.12
CA GLU A 97 18.15 -6.36 -5.55
C GLU A 97 19.36 -5.46 -5.41
N PHE A 98 19.98 -5.50 -4.22
CA PHE A 98 21.17 -4.72 -3.88
C PHE A 98 22.19 -5.60 -3.19
N ARG A 99 23.46 -5.21 -3.31
CA ARG A 99 24.53 -5.71 -2.45
C ARG A 99 24.88 -4.65 -1.42
N LEU A 100 24.63 -4.96 -0.16
CA LEU A 100 25.12 -4.16 0.96
C LEU A 100 26.52 -4.63 1.31
N LYS A 101 27.47 -3.70 1.34
CA LYS A 101 28.87 -3.97 1.69
C LYS A 101 29.27 -3.12 2.88
N ALA A 102 29.87 -3.75 3.87
CA ALA A 102 30.65 -3.07 4.89
C ALA A 102 32.09 -3.03 4.39
N VAL A 103 32.68 -1.85 4.29
CA VAL A 103 34.01 -1.66 3.71
C VAL A 103 34.97 -0.98 4.68
N ASP A 104 36.24 -1.31 4.56
CA ASP A 104 37.32 -0.64 5.31
C ASP A 104 37.69 0.74 4.73
N GLY A 105 38.72 1.37 5.29
CA GLY A 105 39.20 2.67 4.80
C GLY A 105 39.83 2.66 3.40
N MET A 106 40.00 1.50 2.78
CA MET A 106 40.46 1.33 1.40
C MET A 106 39.35 0.88 0.44
N GLY A 107 38.08 0.75 0.93
CA GLY A 107 36.94 0.27 0.16
C GLY A 107 36.86 -1.25 0.00
N LEU A 108 37.68 -2.02 0.73
CA LEU A 108 37.66 -3.48 0.68
C LEU A 108 36.52 -4.02 1.59
N PRO A 109 35.70 -4.98 1.10
CA PRO A 109 34.66 -5.59 1.92
C PRO A 109 35.25 -6.30 3.14
N THR A 110 34.65 -6.09 4.32
CA THR A 110 35.13 -6.62 5.58
C THR A 110 34.03 -6.74 6.62
N GLY A 111 34.17 -7.69 7.52
CA GLY A 111 33.26 -7.89 8.62
C GLY A 111 32.32 -9.09 8.42
N PHE A 112 31.87 -9.62 9.54
CA PHE A 112 30.88 -10.71 9.64
C PHE A 112 29.88 -10.35 10.73
N GLY A 113 28.58 -10.47 10.44
CA GLY A 113 27.49 -10.21 11.39
C GLY A 113 26.21 -9.79 10.73
N LEU A 114 25.25 -9.42 11.56
CA LEU A 114 23.93 -8.97 11.11
C LEU A 114 23.90 -7.46 10.88
N ALA A 115 23.43 -7.04 9.71
CA ALA A 115 23.08 -5.66 9.43
C ALA A 115 21.58 -5.49 9.55
N THR A 116 21.12 -4.51 10.32
CA THR A 116 19.69 -4.17 10.45
C THR A 116 19.29 -3.16 9.39
N LEU A 117 18.17 -3.41 8.70
CA LEU A 117 17.68 -2.59 7.61
C LEU A 117 16.28 -2.06 7.90
N GLU A 118 16.07 -0.80 7.50
CA GLU A 118 14.77 -0.18 7.34
C GLU A 118 14.68 0.30 5.89
N ALA A 119 13.68 -0.14 5.13
CA ALA A 119 13.58 0.19 3.72
C ALA A 119 12.15 0.48 3.28
N ASP A 120 12.01 1.35 2.28
CA ASP A 120 10.82 1.59 1.49
C ASP A 120 11.20 1.46 -0.01
N PRO A 121 10.67 0.45 -0.72
CA PRO A 121 9.72 -0.60 -0.29
C PRO A 121 10.32 -1.60 0.71
N GLU A 122 9.44 -2.32 1.41
CA GLU A 122 9.84 -3.31 2.42
C GLU A 122 10.69 -4.46 1.86
N PRO A 123 11.56 -5.05 2.68
CA PRO A 123 12.28 -6.27 2.31
C PRO A 123 11.35 -7.48 2.11
N ILE A 124 11.70 -8.39 1.19
CA ILE A 124 10.96 -9.63 0.90
C ILE A 124 11.71 -10.91 1.25
N ALA A 125 13.02 -10.85 1.37
CA ALA A 125 13.82 -12.02 1.73
C ALA A 125 13.57 -12.40 3.20
N PRO A 126 13.78 -13.66 3.60
CA PRO A 126 13.63 -14.04 5.00
C PRO A 126 14.58 -13.23 5.87
N ASP A 127 14.06 -12.76 6.99
CA ASP A 127 14.83 -12.10 8.04
C ASP A 127 15.88 -13.06 8.60
N ALA A 128 17.12 -12.62 8.70
CA ALA A 128 18.20 -13.45 9.24
C ALA A 128 18.11 -13.62 10.77
N SER A 129 17.33 -12.77 11.46
CA SER A 129 17.09 -12.90 12.90
C SER A 129 15.67 -12.46 13.26
N LEU A 130 14.82 -13.39 13.61
CA LEU A 130 13.47 -13.10 14.09
C LEU A 130 13.44 -12.60 15.56
N LEU A 131 14.58 -12.58 16.23
CA LEU A 131 14.69 -12.18 17.65
C LEU A 131 15.04 -10.69 17.80
N GLU A 132 15.64 -10.10 16.80
CA GLU A 132 16.00 -8.69 16.79
C GLU A 132 14.92 -7.86 16.10
N PRO A 133 14.60 -6.65 16.60
CA PRO A 133 13.63 -5.78 15.95
C PRO A 133 14.19 -5.23 14.63
N GLY A 134 13.34 -5.15 13.61
CA GLY A 134 13.69 -4.72 12.26
C GLY A 134 13.96 -5.92 11.35
N TYR A 135 14.49 -5.66 10.19
CA TYR A 135 14.85 -6.68 9.20
C TYR A 135 16.36 -6.84 9.16
N GLN A 136 16.87 -8.07 9.28
CA GLN A 136 18.28 -8.35 9.33
C GLN A 136 18.80 -9.07 8.08
N VAL A 137 19.99 -8.67 7.65
CA VAL A 137 20.76 -9.32 6.58
C VAL A 137 22.10 -9.76 7.12
N LEU A 138 22.47 -11.01 6.88
CA LEU A 138 23.79 -11.52 7.26
C LEU A 138 24.85 -11.06 6.26
N LEU A 139 25.81 -10.29 6.74
CA LEU A 139 27.02 -9.97 6.01
C LEU A 139 28.06 -11.08 6.21
N ARG A 140 28.51 -11.66 5.10
CA ARG A 140 29.63 -12.61 5.08
C ARG A 140 30.76 -11.98 4.31
N ASP A 141 31.93 -11.95 4.91
CA ASP A 141 33.08 -11.25 4.35
C ASP A 141 32.76 -9.79 3.94
N GLY A 142 31.91 -9.15 4.75
CA GLY A 142 31.49 -7.78 4.51
C GLY A 142 30.41 -7.61 3.43
N VAL A 143 29.82 -8.68 2.88
CA VAL A 143 28.85 -8.58 1.78
C VAL A 143 27.54 -9.31 2.14
N GLY A 144 26.42 -8.67 1.91
CA GLY A 144 25.09 -9.25 2.05
C GLY A 144 24.18 -8.85 0.89
N THR A 145 23.22 -9.71 0.57
CA THR A 145 22.20 -9.43 -0.46
C THR A 145 20.94 -8.90 0.19
N VAL A 146 20.45 -7.78 -0.31
CA VAL A 146 19.20 -7.15 0.10
C VAL A 146 18.21 -7.26 -1.04
N MET A 147 17.01 -7.79 -0.77
CA MET A 147 15.92 -7.87 -1.72
C MET A 147 14.72 -7.12 -1.18
N LEU A 148 14.19 -6.18 -1.98
CA LEU A 148 13.02 -5.39 -1.62
C LEU A 148 11.83 -5.75 -2.52
N LYS A 149 10.62 -5.48 -2.05
CA LYS A 149 9.38 -5.72 -2.81
C LYS A 149 9.43 -5.04 -4.18
N PRO A 150 8.85 -5.66 -5.22
CA PRO A 150 8.73 -5.05 -6.54
C PRO A 150 8.03 -3.70 -6.48
N LEU A 151 8.49 -2.76 -7.29
CA LEU A 151 7.84 -1.47 -7.46
C LEU A 151 6.97 -1.46 -8.70
N LEU A 152 5.73 -1.01 -8.55
CA LEU A 152 4.76 -0.83 -9.65
C LEU A 152 5.10 0.34 -10.54
N THR A 153 5.71 1.36 -9.95
CA THR A 153 5.98 2.65 -10.61
C THR A 153 7.36 3.13 -10.23
N PRO A 154 8.04 3.86 -11.11
CA PRO A 154 9.29 4.49 -10.77
C PRO A 154 9.17 5.37 -9.54
N LYS A 155 10.02 5.15 -8.56
CA LYS A 155 10.09 5.98 -7.36
C LYS A 155 11.47 5.93 -6.71
N GLU A 156 11.71 6.84 -5.76
CA GLU A 156 12.86 6.80 -4.88
C GLU A 156 12.75 5.60 -3.92
N VAL A 157 13.79 4.80 -3.87
CA VAL A 157 14.01 3.73 -2.89
C VAL A 157 14.85 4.30 -1.77
N ARG A 158 14.34 4.22 -0.55
CA ARG A 158 15.08 4.62 0.65
C ARG A 158 15.47 3.38 1.44
N LEU A 159 16.73 3.26 1.78
CA LEU A 159 17.25 2.18 2.59
C LEU A 159 18.19 2.73 3.66
N ARG A 160 17.88 2.50 4.91
CA ARG A 160 18.71 2.80 6.07
C ARG A 160 19.32 1.50 6.56
N ALA A 161 20.63 1.42 6.60
CA ALA A 161 21.37 0.25 7.05
C ALA A 161 22.21 0.59 8.28
N ARG A 162 22.20 -0.31 9.25
CA ARG A 162 23.02 -0.23 10.46
C ARG A 162 23.81 -1.52 10.62
N PHE A 163 25.11 -1.40 10.79
CA PHE A 163 26.01 -2.52 11.04
C PHE A 163 27.08 -2.12 12.04
N ASN A 164 27.11 -2.75 13.22
CA ASN A 164 27.88 -2.32 14.38
C ASN A 164 27.57 -0.85 14.71
N ASP A 165 28.62 -0.01 14.81
CA ASP A 165 28.49 1.43 15.07
C ASP A 165 28.26 2.27 13.80
N LEU A 166 28.20 1.62 12.63
CA LEU A 166 27.99 2.29 11.35
C LEU A 166 26.49 2.37 11.03
N GLU A 167 26.05 3.55 10.64
CA GLU A 167 24.70 3.77 10.14
C GLU A 167 24.75 4.64 8.90
N LYS A 168 24.00 4.26 7.85
CA LYS A 168 23.92 5.02 6.61
C LYS A 168 22.59 4.89 5.94
N THR A 169 22.08 5.99 5.42
CA THR A 169 20.85 6.03 4.61
C THR A 169 21.22 6.21 3.14
N PHE A 170 20.68 5.35 2.31
CA PHE A 170 20.82 5.38 0.87
C PHE A 170 19.51 5.82 0.23
N ARG A 171 19.63 6.64 -0.82
CA ARG A 171 18.50 7.07 -1.66
C ARG A 171 18.87 6.77 -3.10
N LEU A 172 18.09 5.93 -3.75
CA LEU A 172 18.30 5.48 -5.11
C LEU A 172 17.00 5.60 -5.89
N PHE A 173 17.07 5.99 -7.14
CA PHE A 173 15.88 6.06 -7.98
C PHE A 173 15.72 4.78 -8.79
N ALA A 174 14.63 4.05 -8.57
CA ALA A 174 14.25 2.91 -9.40
C ALA A 174 13.53 3.43 -10.64
N GLY A 175 14.17 3.34 -11.78
CA GLY A 175 13.60 3.69 -13.09
C GLY A 175 12.61 2.64 -13.58
N GLY A 176 11.78 3.01 -14.57
CA GLY A 176 10.87 2.09 -15.23
C GLY A 176 11.55 1.11 -16.19
N SER A 177 10.74 0.26 -16.82
CA SER A 177 11.19 -0.64 -17.88
C SER A 177 11.79 0.16 -19.05
N GLN A 178 12.84 -0.37 -19.66
CA GLN A 178 13.41 0.21 -20.89
C GLN A 178 12.60 -0.19 -22.15
N GLU A 179 11.78 -1.23 -22.03
CA GLU A 179 10.93 -1.69 -23.12
C GLU A 179 9.55 -1.06 -22.96
N PRO A 180 9.04 -0.37 -23.99
CA PRO A 180 7.70 0.19 -23.93
C PRO A 180 6.67 -0.95 -23.92
N LEU A 181 5.71 -0.85 -23.00
CA LEU A 181 4.51 -1.67 -22.96
C LEU A 181 3.32 -0.82 -23.34
N TRP A 182 2.51 -1.29 -24.27
CA TRP A 182 1.21 -0.68 -24.53
C TRP A 182 0.16 -1.75 -24.80
N LEU A 183 -1.04 -1.46 -24.34
CA LEU A 183 -2.22 -2.28 -24.48
C LEU A 183 -3.35 -1.35 -24.87
N ALA A 184 -3.95 -1.51 -26.01
CA ALA A 184 -5.02 -0.62 -26.40
C ALA A 184 -6.03 -1.34 -27.31
N GLN A 185 -7.29 -1.14 -27.00
CA GLN A 185 -8.41 -1.56 -27.83
C GLN A 185 -9.53 -0.57 -27.72
N GLY A 186 -10.14 -0.30 -28.83
CA GLY A 186 -11.33 0.52 -28.85
C GLY A 186 -11.34 1.53 -29.97
N SER A 187 -12.36 2.32 -29.90
CA SER A 187 -12.63 3.42 -30.79
C SER A 187 -13.09 4.60 -29.96
N VAL A 188 -12.44 5.73 -30.08
CA VAL A 188 -12.84 6.98 -29.43
C VAL A 188 -12.89 8.11 -30.45
N GLY A 189 -13.91 8.93 -30.39
CA GLY A 189 -14.05 10.02 -31.33
C GLY A 189 -14.87 11.18 -30.79
N VAL A 190 -14.87 12.24 -31.59
CA VAL A 190 -15.69 13.41 -31.39
C VAL A 190 -16.58 13.57 -32.62
N ALA A 191 -17.88 13.63 -32.41
CA ALA A 191 -18.82 13.94 -33.46
C ALA A 191 -19.35 15.36 -33.27
N TYR A 192 -19.62 16.05 -34.36
CA TYR A 192 -20.30 17.33 -34.37
C TYR A 192 -21.61 17.19 -35.17
N ASP A 193 -22.70 17.35 -34.44
CA ASP A 193 -24.01 17.42 -35.02
C ASP A 193 -24.32 18.86 -35.40
N PRO A 194 -24.49 19.17 -36.72
CA PRO A 194 -24.82 20.55 -37.16
C PRO A 194 -26.17 21.05 -36.64
N GLU A 195 -27.13 20.16 -36.35
CA GLU A 195 -28.45 20.55 -35.86
C GLU A 195 -28.42 20.93 -34.38
N GLU A 196 -27.68 20.16 -33.55
CA GLU A 196 -27.52 20.46 -32.13
C GLU A 196 -26.45 21.51 -31.83
N GLY A 197 -25.53 21.75 -32.75
CA GLY A 197 -24.43 22.72 -32.58
C GLY A 197 -23.44 22.35 -31.46
N ARG A 198 -23.33 21.09 -31.06
CA ARG A 198 -22.48 20.65 -29.95
C ARG A 198 -21.57 19.50 -30.37
N PRO A 199 -20.29 19.53 -29.95
CA PRO A 199 -19.45 18.36 -30.06
C PRO A 199 -19.84 17.30 -29.03
N ARG A 200 -19.88 16.04 -29.44
CA ARG A 200 -20.13 14.87 -28.58
C ARG A 200 -18.94 13.93 -28.62
N LEU A 201 -18.44 13.53 -27.44
CA LEU A 201 -17.52 12.42 -27.34
C LEU A 201 -18.29 11.11 -27.46
N PHE A 202 -17.77 10.19 -28.27
CA PHE A 202 -18.35 8.86 -28.46
C PHE A 202 -17.28 7.78 -28.52
N GLY A 203 -17.71 6.54 -28.40
CA GLY A 203 -16.85 5.37 -28.52
C GLY A 203 -16.62 4.68 -27.19
N LEU A 204 -15.73 3.71 -27.27
CA LEU A 204 -15.37 2.77 -26.21
C LEU A 204 -13.87 2.57 -26.34
N ALA A 205 -13.14 2.91 -25.30
CA ALA A 205 -11.69 2.73 -25.29
C ALA A 205 -11.20 2.25 -23.93
N ARG A 206 -10.30 1.28 -24.00
CA ARG A 206 -9.47 0.84 -22.88
C ARG A 206 -8.03 0.78 -23.32
N GLY A 207 -7.14 1.29 -22.53
CA GLY A 207 -5.74 1.33 -22.88
C GLY A 207 -4.83 1.52 -21.70
N TYR A 208 -3.64 0.99 -21.85
CA TYR A 208 -2.54 1.19 -20.93
C TYR A 208 -1.26 1.39 -21.74
N VAL A 209 -0.46 2.35 -21.34
CA VAL A 209 0.86 2.59 -21.93
C VAL A 209 1.86 2.86 -20.83
N GLU A 210 3.03 2.28 -20.98
CA GLU A 210 4.21 2.68 -20.25
C GLU A 210 5.41 2.70 -21.19
N ALA A 211 6.19 3.76 -21.13
CA ALA A 211 7.33 3.95 -22.00
C ALA A 211 8.39 4.87 -21.39
N PRO A 212 9.67 4.63 -21.66
CA PRO A 212 10.70 5.63 -21.41
C PRO A 212 10.48 6.84 -22.32
N LEU A 213 10.58 8.05 -21.75
CA LEU A 213 10.40 9.30 -22.46
C LEU A 213 11.37 10.35 -21.91
N GLU A 214 12.28 10.86 -22.74
CA GLU A 214 13.23 11.95 -22.47
C GLU A 214 13.69 12.11 -21.00
N GLY A 215 14.46 11.15 -20.49
CA GLY A 215 14.99 11.18 -19.12
C GLY A 215 14.00 10.76 -18.03
N GLY A 216 12.77 10.40 -18.40
CA GLY A 216 11.71 9.95 -17.48
C GLY A 216 11.00 8.71 -17.97
N PHE A 217 9.88 8.42 -17.31
CA PHE A 217 9.03 7.29 -17.58
C PHE A 217 7.57 7.72 -17.59
N LEU A 218 6.89 7.49 -18.70
CA LEU A 218 5.49 7.80 -18.89
C LEU A 218 4.63 6.55 -18.63
N GLN A 219 3.58 6.70 -17.85
CA GLN A 219 2.50 5.73 -17.68
C GLN A 219 1.17 6.40 -17.96
N GLY A 220 0.31 5.74 -18.70
CA GLY A 220 -1.04 6.22 -19.01
C GLY A 220 -2.05 5.09 -18.99
N ALA A 221 -3.23 5.37 -18.51
CA ALA A 221 -4.36 4.46 -18.53
C ALA A 221 -5.63 5.19 -18.99
N LEU A 222 -6.46 4.50 -19.75
CA LEU A 222 -7.75 4.97 -20.23
C LEU A 222 -8.78 3.85 -20.06
N ASP A 223 -9.92 4.15 -19.46
CA ASP A 223 -11.09 3.26 -19.42
C ASP A 223 -12.38 4.07 -19.46
N THR A 224 -13.04 4.09 -20.62
CA THR A 224 -14.30 4.81 -20.82
C THR A 224 -15.52 3.99 -20.35
N THR A 225 -15.33 2.77 -19.89
CA THR A 225 -16.44 1.85 -19.54
C THR A 225 -16.74 1.78 -18.05
N GLY A 226 -15.84 2.21 -17.15
CA GLY A 226 -16.13 2.07 -15.75
C GLY A 226 -15.10 2.58 -14.74
N GLY A 227 -14.24 3.52 -15.11
CA GLY A 227 -13.27 4.08 -14.17
C GLY A 227 -12.07 3.17 -13.84
N LEU A 228 -11.04 3.76 -13.27
CA LEU A 228 -9.74 3.14 -12.99
C LEU A 228 -9.58 2.88 -11.49
N SER A 229 -10.27 1.88 -10.94
CA SER A 229 -10.11 1.49 -9.53
C SER A 229 -8.71 0.90 -9.25
N GLN A 230 -8.18 1.10 -8.05
CA GLN A 230 -6.92 0.47 -7.63
C GLN A 230 -7.04 -1.03 -7.41
N THR A 231 -8.23 -1.48 -7.00
CA THR A 231 -8.47 -2.91 -6.77
C THR A 231 -8.64 -3.65 -8.09
N PRO A 232 -8.13 -4.88 -8.24
CA PRO A 232 -8.27 -5.67 -9.46
C PRO A 232 -9.64 -6.36 -9.55
N GLU A 233 -10.73 -5.68 -9.20
CA GLU A 233 -12.07 -6.27 -9.16
C GLU A 233 -12.68 -6.47 -10.54
N ALA A 234 -12.43 -5.55 -11.45
CA ALA A 234 -12.82 -5.68 -12.84
C ALA A 234 -11.90 -4.84 -13.73
N GLY A 235 -11.48 -5.37 -14.87
CA GLY A 235 -10.74 -4.52 -15.79
C GLY A 235 -9.80 -5.20 -16.75
N PHE A 236 -9.40 -4.41 -17.67
CA PHE A 236 -8.56 -4.71 -18.82
C PHE A 236 -7.06 -4.57 -18.52
N PHE A 237 -6.70 -3.85 -17.49
CA PHE A 237 -5.35 -3.36 -17.24
C PHE A 237 -4.43 -4.45 -16.71
N PRO A 238 -3.11 -4.34 -16.96
CA PRO A 238 -2.16 -5.21 -16.32
C PRO A 238 -2.23 -5.07 -14.80
N ILE A 239 -2.09 -6.18 -14.10
CA ILE A 239 -2.01 -6.25 -12.66
C ILE A 239 -0.60 -6.63 -12.29
N THR A 240 -0.08 -5.98 -11.27
CA THR A 240 1.24 -6.24 -10.73
C THR A 240 1.12 -6.72 -9.29
N GLY A 241 2.01 -7.61 -8.90
CA GLY A 241 1.94 -8.31 -7.64
C GLY A 241 1.00 -9.51 -7.67
N SER A 242 0.90 -10.21 -6.56
CA SER A 242 0.06 -11.37 -6.39
C SER A 242 -0.71 -11.28 -5.07
N GLY A 243 -1.87 -11.84 -5.08
CA GLY A 243 -2.65 -11.91 -3.87
C GLY A 243 -3.18 -10.55 -3.39
N GLU A 244 -3.13 -10.27 -2.11
CA GLU A 244 -3.57 -9.01 -1.52
C GLU A 244 -2.73 -7.80 -1.95
N GLU A 245 -1.55 -8.06 -2.50
CA GLU A 245 -0.64 -7.05 -3.03
C GLU A 245 -0.90 -6.70 -4.49
N ALA A 246 -1.83 -7.39 -5.15
CA ALA A 246 -2.17 -7.10 -6.54
C ALA A 246 -2.79 -5.70 -6.66
N ARG A 247 -2.18 -4.86 -7.49
CA ARG A 247 -2.59 -3.47 -7.74
C ARG A 247 -2.52 -3.15 -9.21
N ARG A 248 -3.32 -2.19 -9.64
CA ARG A 248 -3.15 -1.53 -10.93
C ARG A 248 -2.07 -0.46 -10.84
N PRO A 249 -1.27 -0.27 -11.89
CA PRO A 249 -0.22 0.74 -11.89
C PRO A 249 -0.73 2.17 -11.69
N LEU A 250 -1.91 2.47 -12.21
CA LEU A 250 -2.58 3.76 -12.12
C LEU A 250 -4.02 3.60 -11.67
N ALA A 251 -4.52 4.53 -10.88
CA ALA A 251 -5.89 4.62 -10.44
C ALA A 251 -6.46 6.02 -10.65
N SER A 252 -7.74 6.12 -10.96
CA SER A 252 -8.45 7.39 -11.14
C SER A 252 -9.94 7.22 -10.89
N ASP A 253 -10.60 8.27 -10.42
CA ASP A 253 -12.05 8.36 -10.39
C ASP A 253 -12.63 8.76 -11.77
N ASP A 254 -11.76 9.17 -12.68
CA ASP A 254 -12.07 9.53 -14.04
C ASP A 254 -11.64 8.45 -15.04
N PRO A 255 -12.12 8.48 -16.28
CA PRO A 255 -11.72 7.51 -17.29
C PRO A 255 -10.23 7.52 -17.66
N VAL A 256 -9.49 8.54 -17.23
CA VAL A 256 -8.08 8.74 -17.60
C VAL A 256 -7.22 8.85 -16.37
N ALA A 257 -6.05 8.24 -16.43
CA ALA A 257 -4.95 8.45 -15.49
C ALA A 257 -3.64 8.60 -16.27
N LEU A 258 -2.79 9.50 -15.83
CA LEU A 258 -1.51 9.77 -16.46
C LEU A 258 -0.45 10.04 -15.38
N ARG A 259 0.76 9.50 -15.57
CA ARG A 259 1.90 9.78 -14.70
C ARG A 259 3.17 9.87 -15.52
N TYR A 260 3.89 10.95 -15.35
CA TYR A 260 5.24 11.12 -15.85
C TYR A 260 6.21 11.29 -14.69
N THR A 261 7.20 10.43 -14.62
CA THR A 261 8.13 10.35 -13.49
C THR A 261 9.56 10.48 -13.99
N THR A 262 10.28 11.45 -13.44
CA THR A 262 11.74 11.61 -13.61
C THR A 262 12.47 11.39 -12.28
N PRO A 263 13.79 11.33 -12.23
CA PRO A 263 14.53 11.34 -10.97
C PRO A 263 14.24 12.57 -10.09
N GLU A 264 13.91 13.72 -10.68
CA GLU A 264 13.73 15.00 -9.99
C GLU A 264 12.27 15.26 -9.59
N TYR A 265 11.30 14.85 -10.42
CA TYR A 265 9.88 15.12 -10.16
C TYR A 265 8.94 14.06 -10.71
N THR A 266 7.70 14.11 -10.26
CA THR A 266 6.56 13.38 -10.83
C THR A 266 5.46 14.38 -11.15
N LEU A 267 4.94 14.33 -12.36
CA LEU A 267 3.71 15.00 -12.78
C LEU A 267 2.68 13.91 -13.03
N ALA A 268 1.53 14.00 -12.39
CA ALA A 268 0.52 12.95 -12.51
C ALA A 268 -0.90 13.51 -12.49
N TYR A 269 -1.78 12.88 -13.24
CA TYR A 269 -3.23 12.99 -13.11
C TYR A 269 -3.76 11.62 -12.69
N GLU A 270 -3.93 11.44 -11.42
CA GLU A 270 -4.30 10.16 -10.82
C GLU A 270 -4.94 10.33 -9.44
N ARG A 271 -5.57 9.27 -8.95
CA ARG A 271 -6.10 9.22 -7.59
C ARG A 271 -4.97 9.07 -6.57
N GLY A 272 -5.09 9.79 -5.48
CA GLY A 272 -4.20 9.67 -4.33
C GLY A 272 -4.48 10.74 -3.27
N PRO A 273 -3.71 10.73 -2.17
CA PRO A 273 -3.93 11.63 -1.05
C PRO A 273 -3.76 13.09 -1.48
N LEU A 274 -4.65 13.98 -1.05
CA LEU A 274 -4.57 15.43 -1.31
C LEU A 274 -3.84 16.12 -0.17
N ALA A 275 -4.57 16.57 0.81
CA ALA A 275 -4.04 17.21 2.01
C ALA A 275 -4.77 16.67 3.24
N PRO A 276 -4.22 16.78 4.45
CA PRO A 276 -4.94 16.42 5.67
C PRO A 276 -6.33 17.05 5.71
N GLY A 277 -7.36 16.23 5.89
CA GLY A 277 -8.77 16.65 5.88
C GLY A 277 -9.46 16.71 4.52
N LEU A 278 -8.74 16.60 3.40
CA LEU A 278 -9.35 16.49 2.05
C LEU A 278 -9.39 15.06 1.52
N GLY A 279 -8.48 14.22 1.99
CA GLY A 279 -8.28 12.83 1.71
C GLY A 279 -7.79 12.45 0.32
N GLU A 280 -8.39 11.43 -0.33
CA GLU A 280 -7.97 10.95 -1.64
C GLU A 280 -8.98 11.33 -2.73
N ALA A 281 -8.48 11.81 -3.84
CA ALA A 281 -9.25 12.02 -5.06
C ALA A 281 -8.30 12.06 -6.27
N THR A 282 -8.89 11.97 -7.46
CA THR A 282 -8.16 12.22 -8.69
C THR A 282 -7.80 13.69 -8.79
N ALA A 283 -6.52 13.96 -9.03
CA ALA A 283 -5.96 15.30 -9.08
C ALA A 283 -4.80 15.38 -10.06
N LEU A 284 -4.63 16.55 -10.64
CA LEU A 284 -3.37 16.92 -11.25
C LEU A 284 -2.37 17.23 -10.14
N ARG A 285 -1.24 16.53 -10.12
CA ARG A 285 -0.24 16.57 -9.05
C ARG A 285 1.14 16.84 -9.60
N LEU A 286 1.90 17.61 -8.88
CA LEU A 286 3.33 17.77 -9.06
C LEU A 286 4.02 17.44 -7.75
N ALA A 287 5.01 16.55 -7.78
CA ALA A 287 5.83 16.21 -6.62
C ALA A 287 7.31 16.24 -7.02
N THR A 288 8.12 17.05 -6.34
CA THR A 288 9.57 17.10 -6.54
C THR A 288 10.30 16.21 -5.54
N ARG A 289 11.55 15.84 -5.86
CA ARG A 289 12.43 15.00 -5.02
C ARG A 289 13.69 15.77 -4.64
N GLY A 290 14.38 15.25 -3.66
CA GLY A 290 15.61 15.87 -3.11
C GLY A 290 15.40 16.37 -1.69
N ASP A 291 16.31 17.20 -1.22
CA ASP A 291 16.28 17.77 0.14
C ASP A 291 15.13 18.79 0.29
N ALA A 292 14.83 19.52 -0.80
CA ALA A 292 13.66 20.38 -0.90
C ALA A 292 12.58 19.66 -1.72
N ARG A 293 11.46 19.33 -1.07
CA ARG A 293 10.32 18.63 -1.69
C ARG A 293 9.15 19.58 -1.77
N VAL A 294 8.59 19.69 -2.95
CA VAL A 294 7.35 20.44 -3.18
C VAL A 294 6.33 19.49 -3.76
N GLU A 295 5.15 19.47 -3.17
CA GLU A 295 3.98 18.78 -3.70
C GLU A 295 2.87 19.78 -3.90
N ALA A 296 2.26 19.77 -5.09
CA ALA A 296 1.11 20.61 -5.40
C ALA A 296 0.03 19.75 -6.06
N PHE A 297 -1.21 20.11 -5.86
CA PHE A 297 -2.35 19.43 -6.48
C PHE A 297 -3.46 20.40 -6.88
N LEU A 298 -4.22 19.96 -7.90
CA LEU A 298 -5.46 20.57 -8.35
C LEU A 298 -6.49 19.44 -8.56
N ALA A 299 -7.59 19.46 -7.82
CA ALA A 299 -8.61 18.41 -7.83
C ALA A 299 -10.02 18.99 -7.96
N LEU A 300 -10.91 18.23 -8.61
CA LEU A 300 -12.34 18.47 -8.59
C LEU A 300 -12.99 17.51 -7.58
N LEU A 301 -13.63 18.07 -6.57
CA LEU A 301 -14.26 17.30 -5.49
C LEU A 301 -15.79 17.32 -5.61
N PRO A 302 -16.47 16.23 -5.19
CA PRO A 302 -17.92 16.24 -5.06
C PRO A 302 -18.36 17.22 -3.96
N LYS A 303 -19.47 17.92 -4.18
CA LYS A 303 -20.06 18.81 -3.18
C LYS A 303 -20.79 18.01 -2.12
N GLY A 304 -20.47 18.32 -0.87
CA GLY A 304 -21.10 17.68 0.28
C GLY A 304 -20.41 16.37 0.69
N SER A 305 -19.56 16.43 1.69
CA SER A 305 -19.08 15.25 2.40
C SER A 305 -19.98 14.96 3.60
N VAL A 306 -20.32 13.71 3.80
CA VAL A 306 -20.94 13.22 5.02
C VAL A 306 -19.84 12.79 5.95
N ARG A 307 -19.91 13.24 7.19
CA ARG A 307 -19.02 12.78 8.26
C ARG A 307 -19.88 12.16 9.36
N GLU A 308 -19.61 10.90 9.62
CA GLU A 308 -20.26 10.12 10.67
C GLU A 308 -19.25 9.71 11.72
N GLU A 309 -19.61 9.89 12.98
CA GLU A 309 -18.84 9.39 14.10
C GLU A 309 -19.52 8.15 14.69
N ILE A 310 -18.78 7.04 14.66
CA ILE A 310 -19.25 5.75 15.14
C ILE A 310 -18.52 5.46 16.46
N VAL A 311 -19.27 5.16 17.49
CA VAL A 311 -18.72 4.68 18.76
C VAL A 311 -18.42 3.19 18.62
N PRO A 312 -17.16 2.76 18.76
CA PRO A 312 -16.85 1.34 18.72
C PRO A 312 -17.56 0.57 19.83
N ASP A 313 -18.06 -0.59 19.48
CA ASP A 313 -18.82 -1.48 20.36
C ASP A 313 -18.07 -2.77 20.71
N GLY A 314 -16.79 -2.85 20.40
CA GLY A 314 -15.97 -4.03 20.60
C GLY A 314 -16.06 -5.04 19.46
N THR A 315 -16.82 -4.77 18.43
CA THR A 315 -16.91 -5.61 17.22
C THR A 315 -16.00 -5.08 16.11
N ALA A 316 -15.94 -5.81 15.00
CA ALA A 316 -15.26 -5.37 13.77
C ALA A 316 -16.25 -4.91 12.69
N PHE A 317 -17.56 -4.85 12.99
CA PHE A 317 -18.59 -4.58 12.00
C PHE A 317 -19.35 -3.31 12.35
N TYR A 318 -19.43 -2.38 11.38
CA TYR A 318 -20.11 -1.11 11.54
C TYR A 318 -20.91 -0.79 10.29
N ARG A 319 -22.00 -0.07 10.43
CA ARG A 319 -22.86 0.30 9.30
C ARG A 319 -22.90 1.82 9.16
N LEU A 320 -22.81 2.30 7.92
CA LEU A 320 -22.99 3.70 7.57
C LEU A 320 -24.48 4.04 7.43
N SER A 321 -24.83 5.28 7.74
CA SER A 321 -26.21 5.79 7.55
C SER A 321 -26.54 6.05 6.08
N GLY A 322 -25.53 6.24 5.24
CA GLY A 322 -25.69 6.51 3.81
C GLY A 322 -24.78 5.64 2.92
N SER A 323 -25.03 5.68 1.62
CA SER A 323 -24.20 4.98 0.63
C SER A 323 -23.10 5.88 0.08
N PRO A 324 -21.81 5.57 0.32
CA PRO A 324 -20.69 6.30 -0.25
C PRO A 324 -20.62 6.15 -1.76
N ALA A 325 -20.19 7.19 -2.44
CA ALA A 325 -19.73 7.06 -3.82
C ALA A 325 -18.53 6.13 -3.88
N PRO A 326 -18.38 5.29 -4.92
CA PRO A 326 -17.24 4.37 -5.05
C PRO A 326 -15.92 5.10 -4.83
N GLY A 327 -15.11 4.57 -3.90
CA GLY A 327 -13.81 5.11 -3.58
C GLY A 327 -13.78 6.41 -2.76
N SER A 328 -14.92 6.97 -2.36
CA SER A 328 -14.97 8.18 -1.53
C SER A 328 -14.91 7.91 -0.03
N LEU A 329 -15.20 6.68 0.41
CA LEU A 329 -15.21 6.33 1.83
C LEU A 329 -13.79 6.33 2.40
N ARG A 330 -13.65 7.00 3.53
CA ARG A 330 -12.45 7.04 4.36
C ARG A 330 -12.83 6.81 5.78
N LEU A 331 -12.02 6.00 6.42
CA LEU A 331 -12.16 5.76 7.82
C LEU A 331 -10.95 6.32 8.57
N PHE A 332 -11.23 6.93 9.67
CA PHE A 332 -10.22 7.43 10.60
C PHE A 332 -10.51 6.84 11.98
N LEU A 333 -9.46 6.36 12.60
CA LEU A 333 -9.47 5.96 13.98
C LEU A 333 -8.99 7.12 14.83
N VAL A 334 -9.80 7.55 15.77
CA VAL A 334 -9.47 8.62 16.71
C VAL A 334 -9.30 8.00 18.09
N GLU A 335 -8.08 8.03 18.61
CA GLU A 335 -7.70 7.44 19.91
C GLU A 335 -6.96 8.48 20.73
N GLY A 336 -7.51 8.87 21.86
CA GLY A 336 -6.86 9.81 22.77
C GLY A 336 -6.42 11.14 22.13
N GLY A 337 -7.21 11.64 21.18
CA GLY A 337 -6.91 12.87 20.43
C GLY A 337 -5.97 12.67 19.22
N ARG A 338 -5.47 11.47 18.99
CA ARG A 338 -4.70 11.13 17.77
C ARG A 338 -5.64 10.57 16.72
N THR A 339 -5.49 11.05 15.51
CA THR A 339 -6.26 10.56 14.36
C THR A 339 -5.32 9.76 13.45
N ARG A 340 -5.67 8.51 13.17
CA ARG A 340 -5.00 7.64 12.21
C ARG A 340 -5.95 7.33 11.06
N ALA A 341 -5.54 7.58 9.84
CA ALA A 341 -6.28 7.09 8.68
C ALA A 341 -6.15 5.56 8.59
N LEU A 342 -7.26 4.90 8.30
CA LEU A 342 -7.31 3.47 8.05
C LEU A 342 -7.20 3.22 6.53
N GLU A 343 -6.45 2.21 6.15
CA GLU A 343 -6.22 1.86 4.75
C GLU A 343 -7.26 0.83 4.28
N ALA A 344 -7.97 1.16 3.20
CA ALA A 344 -8.94 0.25 2.61
C ALA A 344 -8.25 -1.00 2.03
N GLY A 345 -8.79 -2.17 2.31
CA GLY A 345 -8.22 -3.47 1.93
C GLY A 345 -7.17 -4.01 2.91
N VAL A 346 -6.64 -3.19 3.80
CA VAL A 346 -5.67 -3.57 4.85
C VAL A 346 -6.30 -3.48 6.23
N ASP A 347 -6.75 -2.28 6.62
CA ASP A 347 -7.37 -2.04 7.93
C ASP A 347 -8.88 -2.30 7.91
N TYR A 348 -9.52 -2.11 6.77
CA TYR A 348 -10.97 -2.33 6.62
C TYR A 348 -11.37 -2.71 5.20
N THR A 349 -12.54 -3.33 5.10
CA THR A 349 -13.27 -3.51 3.84
C THR A 349 -14.65 -2.88 3.97
N TYR A 350 -15.20 -2.41 2.84
CA TYR A 350 -16.55 -1.88 2.79
C TYR A 350 -17.40 -2.69 1.83
N ASP A 351 -18.52 -3.21 2.32
CA ASP A 351 -19.51 -3.90 1.51
C ASP A 351 -20.56 -2.93 0.99
N PHE A 352 -20.49 -2.60 -0.30
CA PHE A 352 -21.45 -1.69 -0.94
C PHE A 352 -22.88 -2.20 -0.97
N LEU A 353 -23.11 -3.50 -0.89
CA LEU A 353 -24.44 -4.09 -0.91
C LEU A 353 -25.13 -4.02 0.45
N SER A 354 -24.41 -4.35 1.51
CA SER A 354 -24.94 -4.30 2.88
C SER A 354 -24.78 -2.93 3.53
N GLY A 355 -23.88 -2.08 3.00
CA GLY A 355 -23.49 -0.83 3.64
C GLY A 355 -22.64 -1.02 4.89
N GLU A 356 -22.00 -2.19 5.03
CA GLU A 356 -21.22 -2.54 6.21
C GLU A 356 -19.72 -2.31 6.02
N ILE A 357 -19.11 -1.75 7.04
CA ILE A 357 -17.66 -1.67 7.22
C ILE A 357 -17.24 -2.88 8.04
N VAL A 358 -16.24 -3.60 7.54
CA VAL A 358 -15.60 -4.70 8.27
C VAL A 358 -14.16 -4.32 8.54
N LEU A 359 -13.81 -4.13 9.80
CA LEU A 359 -12.45 -3.84 10.22
C LEU A 359 -11.61 -5.11 10.32
N ALA A 360 -10.33 -5.01 10.04
CA ALA A 360 -9.38 -6.12 10.20
C ALA A 360 -9.24 -6.58 11.65
N ARG A 361 -9.55 -5.69 12.60
CA ARG A 361 -9.51 -5.99 14.05
C ARG A 361 -10.71 -5.37 14.75
N PRO A 362 -11.30 -6.05 15.74
CA PRO A 362 -12.30 -5.44 16.62
C PRO A 362 -11.75 -4.19 17.32
N LEU A 363 -12.58 -3.16 17.45
CA LEU A 363 -12.23 -1.93 18.15
C LEU A 363 -12.88 -1.86 19.50
N ALA A 364 -12.07 -1.72 20.55
CA ALA A 364 -12.56 -1.39 21.87
C ALA A 364 -13.05 0.08 21.93
N PRO A 365 -14.09 0.39 22.71
CA PRO A 365 -14.59 1.77 22.85
C PRO A 365 -13.62 2.72 23.56
N PHE A 366 -12.58 2.19 24.20
CA PHE A 366 -11.55 2.95 24.91
C PHE A 366 -10.17 2.38 24.67
N THR A 367 -9.15 3.25 24.68
CA THR A 367 -7.75 2.80 24.68
C THR A 367 -7.34 2.21 26.03
N PRO A 368 -6.18 1.54 26.13
CA PRO A 368 -5.58 1.13 27.43
C PRO A 368 -5.42 2.24 28.46
N GLU A 369 -5.41 3.50 28.07
CA GLU A 369 -5.33 4.68 28.95
C GLU A 369 -6.71 5.33 29.24
N PHE A 370 -7.81 4.65 28.93
CA PHE A 370 -9.20 5.15 29.05
C PHE A 370 -9.56 6.33 28.15
N ALA A 371 -8.78 6.62 27.14
CA ALA A 371 -9.18 7.61 26.16
C ALA A 371 -10.28 7.02 25.24
N PRO A 372 -11.33 7.77 24.93
CA PRO A 372 -12.38 7.29 24.06
C PRO A 372 -11.85 7.03 22.65
N VAL A 373 -12.25 5.93 22.06
CA VAL A 373 -12.00 5.58 20.67
C VAL A 373 -13.23 5.96 19.86
N ARG A 374 -13.00 6.54 18.68
CA ARG A 374 -14.03 6.85 17.69
C ARG A 374 -13.59 6.36 16.32
N LEU A 375 -14.53 5.79 15.60
CA LEU A 375 -14.36 5.50 14.19
C LEU A 375 -15.09 6.62 13.43
N VAL A 376 -14.37 7.39 12.64
CA VAL A 376 -14.93 8.49 11.86
C VAL A 376 -14.96 8.07 10.40
N ALA A 377 -16.13 8.07 9.82
CA ALA A 377 -16.34 7.81 8.40
C ALA A 377 -16.59 9.14 7.67
N GLU A 378 -15.81 9.41 6.64
CA GLU A 378 -16.00 10.54 5.74
C GLU A 378 -16.20 10.01 4.32
N TYR A 379 -17.27 10.43 3.66
CA TYR A 379 -17.55 9.99 2.29
C TYR A 379 -18.41 10.99 1.52
N ALA A 380 -18.30 10.97 0.20
CA ALA A 380 -19.22 11.66 -0.68
C ALA A 380 -20.46 10.77 -0.91
N PRO A 381 -21.69 11.31 -0.83
CA PRO A 381 -22.87 10.55 -1.20
C PRO A 381 -22.81 10.10 -2.66
N LEU A 382 -23.35 8.94 -2.96
CA LEU A 382 -23.32 8.33 -4.30
C LEU A 382 -23.87 9.23 -5.42
N SER A 383 -24.74 10.18 -5.11
CA SER A 383 -25.40 11.11 -6.06
C SER A 383 -24.81 12.52 -6.09
N ALA A 384 -23.65 12.77 -5.43
CA ALA A 384 -23.14 14.13 -5.33
C ALA A 384 -22.42 14.59 -6.62
N PRO A 385 -22.79 15.74 -7.22
CA PRO A 385 -22.05 16.31 -8.35
C PRO A 385 -20.67 16.85 -7.91
N ARG A 386 -19.69 16.82 -8.82
CA ARG A 386 -18.36 17.42 -8.60
C ARG A 386 -18.44 18.93 -8.85
N GLU A 387 -18.64 19.71 -7.83
CA GLU A 387 -18.84 21.16 -7.91
C GLU A 387 -17.79 21.98 -7.17
N GLU A 388 -16.83 21.34 -6.50
CA GLU A 388 -15.79 22.04 -5.75
C GLU A 388 -14.41 21.86 -6.40
N LEU A 389 -13.67 22.95 -6.52
CA LEU A 389 -12.26 22.98 -6.90
C LEU A 389 -11.40 23.01 -5.66
N ALA A 390 -10.55 22.03 -5.46
CA ALA A 390 -9.54 22.03 -4.42
C ALA A 390 -8.15 22.22 -5.04
N LEU A 391 -7.41 23.16 -4.52
CA LEU A 391 -6.02 23.39 -4.88
C LEU A 391 -5.17 23.48 -3.62
N GLY A 392 -3.97 22.93 -3.66
CA GLY A 392 -3.07 22.97 -2.51
C GLY A 392 -1.63 22.74 -2.89
N ALA A 393 -0.77 23.12 -1.98
CA ALA A 393 0.66 22.88 -2.08
C ALA A 393 1.25 22.64 -0.69
N ARG A 394 2.29 21.82 -0.65
CA ARG A 394 3.17 21.69 0.52
C ARG A 394 4.62 21.69 0.07
N ALA A 395 5.46 22.26 0.91
CA ALA A 395 6.91 22.21 0.78
C ALA A 395 7.50 21.62 2.05
N ALA A 396 8.48 20.78 1.90
CA ALA A 396 9.28 20.24 3.00
C ALA A 396 10.75 20.37 2.66
N TYR A 397 11.56 20.71 3.66
CA TYR A 397 13.00 20.87 3.49
C TYR A 397 13.72 20.21 4.68
N GLU A 398 14.68 19.36 4.38
CA GLU A 398 15.51 18.68 5.36
C GLU A 398 16.94 19.24 5.29
N ALA A 399 17.44 19.76 6.41
CA ALA A 399 18.80 20.34 6.55
C ALA A 399 19.48 19.79 7.80
N GLY A 400 20.22 18.71 7.66
CA GLY A 400 20.84 18.00 8.79
C GLY A 400 19.78 17.50 9.77
N PRO A 401 19.84 17.89 11.06
CA PRO A 401 18.85 17.47 12.04
C PRO A 401 17.52 18.23 11.95
N TRP A 402 17.44 19.27 11.13
CA TRP A 402 16.27 20.12 10.98
C TRP A 402 15.35 19.66 9.87
N ARG A 403 14.04 19.67 10.14
CA ARG A 403 12.97 19.43 9.17
C ARG A 403 11.97 20.59 9.21
N PHE A 404 11.73 21.19 8.07
CA PHE A 404 10.78 22.29 7.89
C PHE A 404 9.64 21.83 7.00
N GLY A 405 8.44 22.20 7.32
CA GLY A 405 7.26 21.94 6.50
C GLY A 405 6.39 23.18 6.42
N LEU A 406 5.88 23.46 5.25
CA LEU A 406 4.87 24.50 5.00
C LEU A 406 3.89 23.96 3.97
N GLY A 407 2.59 24.12 4.21
CA GLY A 407 1.59 23.69 3.26
C GLY A 407 0.23 24.27 3.51
N GLY A 408 -0.64 24.13 2.51
CA GLY A 408 -2.02 24.54 2.65
C GLY A 408 -2.86 24.16 1.44
N TYR A 409 -4.16 24.33 1.59
CA TYR A 409 -5.12 24.15 0.52
C TYR A 409 -6.26 25.17 0.59
N LEU A 410 -6.92 25.34 -0.54
CA LEU A 410 -8.10 26.15 -0.73
C LEU A 410 -9.16 25.35 -1.48
N ARG A 411 -10.42 25.40 -1.01
CA ARG A 411 -11.59 24.83 -1.68
C ARG A 411 -12.49 25.97 -2.18
N LEU A 412 -12.90 25.90 -3.42
CA LEU A 412 -13.73 26.89 -4.10
C LEU A 412 -14.95 26.20 -4.71
N ASP A 413 -16.11 26.80 -4.58
CA ASP A 413 -17.31 26.41 -5.34
C ASP A 413 -17.12 26.82 -6.80
N LEU A 414 -17.32 25.88 -7.75
CA LEU A 414 -17.16 26.16 -9.18
C LEU A 414 -18.24 27.10 -9.76
N GLN A 415 -19.43 27.17 -9.14
CA GLN A 415 -20.51 28.02 -9.66
C GLN A 415 -20.31 29.50 -9.34
N GLY A 416 -19.65 29.82 -8.22
CA GLY A 416 -19.46 31.20 -7.77
C GLY A 416 -18.04 31.56 -7.37
N PHE A 417 -17.10 30.59 -7.43
CA PHE A 417 -15.73 30.72 -6.89
C PHE A 417 -15.67 31.19 -5.43
N ALA A 418 -16.77 30.96 -4.69
CA ALA A 418 -16.80 31.25 -3.26
C ALA A 418 -15.95 30.24 -2.48
N SER A 419 -15.18 30.73 -1.51
CA SER A 419 -14.39 29.87 -0.65
C SER A 419 -15.30 28.98 0.20
N GLN A 420 -15.11 27.66 0.08
CA GLN A 420 -15.78 26.62 0.89
C GLN A 420 -14.93 26.18 2.09
N GLY A 421 -13.68 26.59 2.14
CA GLY A 421 -12.75 26.33 3.21
C GLY A 421 -11.31 26.40 2.75
N TYR A 422 -10.43 26.63 3.68
CA TYR A 422 -8.99 26.61 3.47
C TYR A 422 -8.28 26.11 4.73
N ALA A 423 -7.09 25.57 4.54
CA ALA A 423 -6.19 25.25 5.63
C ALA A 423 -4.77 25.66 5.27
N LEU A 424 -4.06 26.12 6.27
CA LEU A 424 -2.64 26.43 6.21
C LEU A 424 -1.95 25.71 7.35
N GLY A 425 -0.72 25.26 7.15
CA GLY A 425 0.05 24.58 8.16
C GLY A 425 1.54 24.81 8.00
N ALA A 426 2.23 24.91 9.12
CA ALA A 426 3.68 24.96 9.19
C ALA A 426 4.17 23.99 10.26
N SER A 427 5.28 23.34 9.99
CA SER A 427 5.94 22.45 10.95
C SER A 427 7.43 22.71 10.98
N LEU A 428 8.01 22.56 12.15
CA LEU A 428 9.44 22.62 12.41
C LEU A 428 9.79 21.47 13.33
N ALA A 429 10.73 20.65 12.96
CA ALA A 429 11.23 19.61 13.84
C ALA A 429 12.77 19.59 13.85
N TYR A 430 13.31 19.24 15.00
CA TYR A 430 14.74 19.01 15.22
C TYR A 430 14.90 17.61 15.81
N GLY A 431 15.76 16.79 15.23
CA GLY A 431 16.02 15.43 15.71
C GLY A 431 17.48 15.04 15.60
N GLU A 432 18.09 14.66 16.72
CA GLU A 432 19.48 14.22 16.81
C GLU A 432 19.65 13.22 17.97
N GLY A 433 20.44 12.17 17.77
CA GLY A 433 20.85 11.24 18.83
C GLY A 433 19.69 10.51 19.54
N GLY A 434 18.56 10.25 18.85
CA GLY A 434 17.36 9.61 19.42
C GLY A 434 16.41 10.57 20.12
N SER A 435 16.73 11.87 20.13
CA SER A 435 15.87 12.95 20.66
C SER A 435 15.25 13.73 19.51
N GLU A 436 13.98 14.10 19.65
CA GLU A 436 13.25 14.86 18.65
C GLU A 436 12.30 15.86 19.31
N VAL A 437 12.25 17.08 18.77
CA VAL A 437 11.28 18.09 19.15
C VAL A 437 10.59 18.62 17.90
N GLY A 438 9.26 18.63 17.89
CA GLY A 438 8.45 19.10 16.78
C GLY A 438 7.44 20.16 17.22
N LEU A 439 7.29 21.18 16.38
CA LEU A 439 6.29 22.23 16.51
C LEU A 439 5.42 22.21 15.25
N GLU A 440 4.13 22.28 15.43
CA GLU A 440 3.16 22.37 14.34
C GLU A 440 2.18 23.50 14.60
N ALA A 441 1.86 24.24 13.56
CA ALA A 441 0.80 25.24 13.57
C ALA A 441 -0.06 25.03 12.34
N ALA A 442 -1.37 24.94 12.51
CA ALA A 442 -2.30 24.76 11.41
C ALA A 442 -3.53 25.65 11.63
N PHE A 443 -4.07 26.14 10.52
CA PHE A 443 -5.31 26.91 10.49
C PHE A 443 -6.29 26.25 9.50
N ALA A 444 -7.50 25.91 10.00
CA ALA A 444 -8.58 25.38 9.17
C ALA A 444 -9.92 25.93 9.73
N GLY A 445 -10.11 27.26 9.61
CA GLY A 445 -11.20 27.97 10.27
C GLY A 445 -10.93 28.27 11.76
N LYS A 446 -10.07 27.48 12.39
CA LYS A 446 -9.55 27.68 13.75
C LYS A 446 -8.07 27.35 13.76
N TRP A 447 -7.35 28.01 14.65
CA TRP A 447 -5.95 27.71 14.88
C TRP A 447 -5.80 26.42 15.68
N ARG A 448 -4.87 25.58 15.23
CA ARG A 448 -4.37 24.41 15.96
C ARG A 448 -2.87 24.53 16.12
N PHE A 449 -2.40 24.27 17.30
CA PHE A 449 -0.97 24.22 17.62
C PHE A 449 -0.64 22.87 18.20
N GLY A 450 0.46 22.28 17.74
CA GLY A 450 1.00 21.01 18.21
C GLY A 450 2.45 21.19 18.68
N LEU A 451 2.76 20.56 19.80
CA LEU A 451 4.13 20.37 20.28
C LEU A 451 4.33 18.89 20.52
N SER A 452 5.35 18.32 19.95
CA SER A 452 5.80 16.96 20.24
C SER A 452 7.25 16.98 20.71
N ALA A 453 7.56 16.14 21.67
CA ALA A 453 8.93 15.96 22.13
C ALA A 453 9.18 14.51 22.49
N ALA A 454 10.32 13.99 22.09
CA ALA A 454 10.88 12.75 22.56
C ALA A 454 12.34 13.00 22.91
N LEU A 455 12.75 12.61 24.10
CA LEU A 455 14.09 12.73 24.61
C LEU A 455 14.50 11.37 25.19
N SER A 456 15.68 10.89 24.79
CA SER A 456 16.27 9.69 25.34
C SER A 456 17.75 9.97 25.58
N GLU A 457 18.10 10.29 26.81
CA GLU A 457 19.46 10.61 27.20
C GLU A 457 19.82 9.91 28.51
N GLY A 458 20.67 8.90 28.42
CA GLY A 458 21.07 8.10 29.57
C GLY A 458 19.87 7.47 30.29
N PRO A 459 19.68 7.72 31.61
CA PRO A 459 18.57 7.19 32.38
C PRO A 459 17.25 7.97 32.20
N LEU A 460 17.26 9.09 31.48
CA LEU A 460 16.10 9.95 31.27
C LEU A 460 15.42 9.63 29.95
N GLU A 461 14.15 9.27 30.03
CA GLU A 461 13.24 9.17 28.89
C GLU A 461 12.09 10.14 29.09
N ALA A 462 11.84 11.02 28.12
CA ALA A 462 10.68 11.90 28.14
C ALA A 462 9.96 11.83 26.78
N ARG A 463 8.65 11.74 26.83
CA ARG A 463 7.80 11.75 25.63
C ARG A 463 6.57 12.59 25.91
N GLY A 464 6.19 13.41 24.97
CA GLY A 464 4.96 14.16 25.11
C GLY A 464 4.48 14.76 23.82
N ASN A 465 3.19 15.01 23.81
CA ASN A 465 2.54 15.79 22.79
C ASN A 465 1.50 16.68 23.45
N LEU A 466 1.41 17.92 22.98
CA LEU A 466 0.39 18.88 23.35
C LEU A 466 -0.26 19.38 22.08
N ALA A 467 -1.58 19.47 22.08
CA ALA A 467 -2.35 20.05 21.00
C ALA A 467 -3.34 21.07 21.60
N TYR A 468 -3.45 22.18 20.92
CA TYR A 468 -4.41 23.21 21.25
C TYR A 468 -5.20 23.61 20.01
N GLU A 469 -6.51 23.68 20.13
CA GLU A 469 -7.38 24.22 19.10
C GLU A 469 -8.07 25.49 19.66
N GLU A 470 -8.13 26.52 18.84
CA GLU A 470 -8.71 27.82 19.21
C GLU A 470 -10.15 27.67 19.73
N GLY A 471 -10.39 28.16 20.94
CA GLY A 471 -11.68 28.03 21.63
C GLY A 471 -11.91 26.67 22.28
N GLY A 472 -10.96 25.73 22.21
CA GLY A 472 -10.96 24.45 22.88
C GLY A 472 -10.01 24.41 24.09
N GLU A 473 -9.99 23.26 24.74
CA GLU A 473 -9.04 22.97 25.81
C GLU A 473 -7.71 22.47 25.24
N VAL A 474 -6.61 22.71 25.92
CA VAL A 474 -5.33 22.07 25.60
C VAL A 474 -5.47 20.57 25.83
N GLN A 475 -5.15 19.77 24.81
CA GLN A 475 -5.16 18.32 24.91
C GLN A 475 -3.73 17.79 24.74
N GLY A 476 -3.41 16.75 25.48
CA GLY A 476 -2.11 16.12 25.31
C GLY A 476 -1.74 15.20 26.46
N ALA A 477 -0.62 14.55 26.28
CA ALA A 477 -0.01 13.70 27.28
C ALA A 477 1.49 13.95 27.33
N PHE A 478 2.03 13.96 28.49
CA PHE A 478 3.46 14.08 28.74
C PHE A 478 3.86 13.01 29.76
N ARG A 479 4.96 12.30 29.48
CA ARG A 479 5.59 11.39 30.42
C ARG A 479 7.09 11.62 30.41
N ALA A 480 7.64 11.94 31.57
CA ALA A 480 9.08 11.95 31.80
C ALA A 480 9.41 10.88 32.86
N ALA A 481 10.28 9.95 32.51
CA ALA A 481 10.68 8.86 33.38
C ALA A 481 12.20 8.88 33.57
N TYR A 482 12.64 8.75 34.81
CA TYR A 482 14.03 8.62 35.15
C TYR A 482 14.29 7.22 35.73
N ASP A 483 15.16 6.47 35.06
CA ASP A 483 15.51 5.11 35.46
C ASP A 483 16.51 5.14 36.63
N LEU A 484 16.13 4.56 37.76
CA LEU A 484 16.92 4.45 38.97
C LEU A 484 17.62 3.08 39.07
N GLY A 485 17.52 2.21 38.05
CA GLY A 485 17.99 0.85 38.07
C GLY A 485 16.93 -0.15 38.56
N PRO A 486 16.57 -0.19 39.86
CA PRO A 486 15.53 -1.10 40.35
C PRO A 486 14.11 -0.69 39.93
N GLY A 487 13.94 0.52 39.42
CA GLY A 487 12.67 1.06 38.97
C GLY A 487 12.86 2.42 38.32
N ALA A 488 11.75 3.05 37.95
CA ALA A 488 11.74 4.38 37.37
C ALA A 488 10.73 5.29 38.11
N VAL A 489 11.06 6.54 38.25
CA VAL A 489 10.11 7.58 38.66
C VAL A 489 9.63 8.29 37.42
N ALA A 490 8.32 8.34 37.21
CA ALA A 490 7.72 8.97 36.06
C ALA A 490 6.77 10.10 36.52
N LEU A 491 6.93 11.25 35.91
CA LEU A 491 5.92 12.33 35.92
C LEU A 491 5.02 12.12 34.69
N GLU A 492 3.75 11.94 34.95
CA GLU A 492 2.74 11.79 33.91
C GLU A 492 1.73 12.93 34.00
N HIS A 493 1.41 13.49 32.82
CA HIS A 493 0.41 14.53 32.72
C HIS A 493 -0.46 14.25 31.48
N THR A 494 -1.77 14.38 31.68
CA THR A 494 -2.76 14.37 30.61
C THR A 494 -3.66 15.59 30.75
N THR A 495 -3.82 16.37 29.68
CA THR A 495 -4.75 17.50 29.68
C THR A 495 -6.01 17.15 28.87
N PRO A 496 -7.19 17.51 29.34
CA PRO A 496 -7.52 18.28 30.57
C PRO A 496 -7.67 17.42 31.85
N GLY A 497 -7.01 16.28 31.91
CA GLY A 497 -7.29 15.26 32.90
C GLY A 497 -6.45 15.28 34.17
N ARG A 498 -5.27 14.65 34.19
CA ARG A 498 -4.57 14.28 35.44
C ARG A 498 -3.09 14.60 35.38
N THR A 499 -2.51 15.02 36.50
CA THR A 499 -1.06 15.09 36.68
C THR A 499 -0.68 14.19 37.84
N GLY A 500 0.28 13.32 37.68
CA GLY A 500 0.71 12.42 38.75
C GLY A 500 2.18 12.08 38.69
N LEU A 501 2.72 11.75 39.83
CA LEU A 501 4.03 11.16 40.00
C LEU A 501 3.83 9.66 40.27
N VAL A 502 4.49 8.83 39.51
CA VAL A 502 4.39 7.35 39.59
C VAL A 502 5.79 6.77 39.75
N TYR A 503 5.98 5.98 40.79
CA TYR A 503 7.15 5.13 40.88
C TYR A 503 6.82 3.75 40.36
N GLU A 504 7.53 3.27 39.35
CA GLU A 504 7.39 1.93 38.78
C GLU A 504 8.61 1.08 39.14
N ALA A 505 8.43 0.10 40.02
CA ALA A 505 9.45 -0.87 40.36
C ALA A 505 9.54 -1.95 39.28
N LYS A 506 10.74 -2.25 38.81
CA LYS A 506 11.04 -3.41 37.97
C LYS A 506 11.25 -4.61 38.87
N LEU A 507 10.28 -5.51 38.93
CA LEU A 507 10.41 -6.81 39.62
C LEU A 507 10.99 -7.85 38.64
N ALA A 508 11.33 -9.04 39.15
CA ALA A 508 11.89 -10.08 38.32
C ALA A 508 10.95 -10.52 37.19
N ARG A 509 11.50 -10.90 36.00
CA ARG A 509 10.78 -11.52 34.91
C ARG A 509 9.66 -10.68 34.27
N GLY A 510 9.96 -9.43 33.91
CA GLY A 510 9.01 -8.60 33.17
C GLY A 510 7.84 -8.04 33.99
N PHE A 511 7.79 -8.28 35.29
CA PHE A 511 6.77 -7.73 36.16
C PHE A 511 7.14 -6.31 36.61
N ARG A 512 6.20 -5.39 36.49
CA ARG A 512 6.33 -4.01 36.94
C ARG A 512 5.18 -3.71 37.91
N PHE A 513 5.49 -3.01 38.98
CA PHE A 513 4.51 -2.53 39.92
C PHE A 513 4.70 -1.03 40.08
N GLY A 514 3.63 -0.27 39.97
CA GLY A 514 3.64 1.18 40.07
C GLY A 514 2.74 1.67 41.17
N LEU A 515 3.22 2.62 41.94
CA LEU A 515 2.42 3.41 42.89
C LEU A 515 2.59 4.87 42.55
N GLY A 516 1.50 5.60 42.58
CA GLY A 516 1.52 7.02 42.23
C GLY A 516 0.46 7.79 42.98
N ALA A 517 0.63 9.10 42.97
CA ALA A 517 -0.34 10.05 43.43
C ALA A 517 -0.33 11.29 42.54
N GLY A 518 -1.45 11.95 42.42
CA GLY A 518 -1.55 13.13 41.58
C GLY A 518 -2.84 13.90 41.81
N TYR A 519 -3.05 14.87 40.92
CA TYR A 519 -4.22 15.72 40.95
C TYR A 519 -5.02 15.57 39.67
N ALA A 520 -6.30 15.32 39.81
CA ALA A 520 -7.28 15.23 38.72
C ALA A 520 -7.92 16.62 38.55
N TRP A 521 -7.54 17.30 37.48
CA TRP A 521 -7.90 18.72 37.25
C TRP A 521 -9.40 18.92 36.97
N ARG A 522 -9.99 17.98 36.25
CA ARG A 522 -11.42 18.01 35.87
C ARG A 522 -12.33 17.77 37.06
N GLU A 523 -11.99 16.79 37.86
CA GLU A 523 -12.72 16.36 39.04
C GLU A 523 -12.38 17.20 40.28
N GLY A 524 -11.34 18.01 40.21
CA GLY A 524 -10.93 18.93 41.29
C GLY A 524 -10.40 18.23 42.54
N GLY A 525 -9.70 17.07 42.41
CA GLY A 525 -9.31 16.28 43.55
C GLY A 525 -7.97 15.57 43.44
N LEU A 526 -7.39 15.21 44.58
CA LEU A 526 -6.23 14.33 44.62
C LEU A 526 -6.65 12.87 44.28
N TYR A 527 -5.81 12.16 43.59
CA TYR A 527 -5.98 10.72 43.37
C TYR A 527 -4.75 9.91 43.75
N LEU A 528 -5.00 8.66 44.11
CA LEU A 528 -3.98 7.63 44.29
C LEU A 528 -4.07 6.64 43.15
N LEU A 529 -2.93 6.20 42.66
CA LEU A 529 -2.84 5.26 41.53
C LEU A 529 -2.02 4.06 41.93
N GLY A 530 -2.57 2.86 41.68
CA GLY A 530 -1.88 1.59 41.71
C GLY A 530 -1.83 0.97 40.31
N ARG A 531 -0.68 0.48 39.90
CA ARG A 531 -0.50 -0.22 38.62
C ARG A 531 0.23 -1.52 38.85
N ALA A 532 -0.16 -2.55 38.14
CA ALA A 532 0.60 -3.78 37.98
C ALA A 532 0.64 -4.11 36.51
N ALA A 533 1.82 -4.33 35.97
CA ALA A 533 1.99 -4.70 34.59
C ALA A 533 2.98 -5.86 34.48
N TYR A 534 2.68 -6.77 33.59
CA TYR A 534 3.55 -7.88 33.26
C TYR A 534 3.68 -7.97 31.74
N GLN A 535 4.90 -8.14 31.27
CA GLN A 535 5.19 -8.33 29.85
C GLN A 535 6.37 -9.29 29.70
N GLU A 536 6.11 -10.47 29.18
CA GLU A 536 7.13 -11.45 28.80
C GLU A 536 6.69 -12.19 27.54
N GLY A 537 7.45 -12.09 26.46
CA GLY A 537 7.09 -12.64 25.17
C GLY A 537 5.75 -12.09 24.68
N ARG A 538 4.76 -12.97 24.49
CA ARG A 538 3.39 -12.59 24.08
C ARG A 538 2.48 -12.23 25.24
N ALA A 539 2.83 -12.64 26.45
CA ALA A 539 1.99 -12.38 27.61
C ALA A 539 2.05 -10.90 28.01
N ARG A 540 0.89 -10.29 28.12
CA ARG A 540 0.71 -8.91 28.60
C ARG A 540 -0.43 -8.88 29.59
N PHE A 541 -0.19 -8.28 30.71
CA PHE A 541 -1.20 -8.02 31.74
C PHE A 541 -1.00 -6.61 32.22
N GLY A 542 -2.06 -5.85 32.30
CA GLY A 542 -2.07 -4.50 32.85
C GLY A 542 -3.28 -4.35 33.78
N LEU A 543 -3.06 -4.07 35.05
CA LEU A 543 -4.07 -3.69 36.01
C LEU A 543 -3.75 -2.29 36.50
N SER A 544 -4.69 -1.38 36.40
CA SER A 544 -4.59 -0.05 37.00
C SER A 544 -5.83 0.24 37.83
N HIS A 545 -5.62 0.88 38.96
CA HIS A 545 -6.68 1.35 39.83
C HIS A 545 -6.38 2.78 40.27
N ALA A 546 -7.31 3.66 40.02
CA ALA A 546 -7.26 5.06 40.45
C ALA A 546 -8.37 5.34 41.45
N TYR A 547 -8.00 5.84 42.58
CA TYR A 547 -8.91 6.25 43.67
C TYR A 547 -8.87 7.77 43.83
N LEU A 548 -9.99 8.43 43.54
CA LEU A 548 -10.12 9.87 43.68
C LEU A 548 -10.61 10.19 45.11
N LEU A 549 -9.87 11.02 45.85
CA LEU A 549 -10.19 11.34 47.25
C LEU A 549 -11.48 12.18 47.42
N SER A 550 -11.89 12.89 46.35
CA SER A 550 -13.19 13.59 46.29
C SER A 550 -14.39 12.68 46.00
N GLY A 551 -14.17 11.40 45.80
CA GLY A 551 -15.19 10.39 45.48
C GLY A 551 -15.12 9.95 44.03
N GLY A 552 -14.85 8.70 43.80
CA GLY A 552 -14.75 8.06 42.49
C GLY A 552 -13.63 7.06 42.48
N GLN A 553 -13.85 5.98 41.76
CA GLN A 553 -12.85 4.94 41.54
C GLN A 553 -12.92 4.47 40.10
N GLU A 554 -11.79 4.14 39.59
CA GLU A 554 -11.64 3.59 38.25
C GLU A 554 -10.68 2.42 38.28
N THR A 555 -11.12 1.26 37.85
CA THR A 555 -10.28 0.06 37.76
C THR A 555 -10.28 -0.41 36.34
N ARG A 556 -9.10 -0.69 35.79
CA ARG A 556 -8.95 -1.20 34.46
C ARG A 556 -8.05 -2.41 34.44
N LEU A 557 -8.45 -3.38 33.66
CA LEU A 557 -7.73 -4.62 33.39
C LEU A 557 -7.59 -4.78 31.88
N ASP A 558 -6.36 -4.86 31.42
CA ASP A 558 -6.02 -5.27 30.05
C ASP A 558 -5.24 -6.58 30.11
N LEU A 559 -5.66 -7.53 29.30
CA LEU A 559 -5.12 -8.89 29.31
C LEU A 559 -4.90 -9.37 27.90
N LEU A 560 -3.69 -9.82 27.62
CA LEU A 560 -3.36 -10.73 26.53
C LEU A 560 -2.48 -11.83 27.13
N TRP A 561 -3.05 -13.00 27.32
CA TRP A 561 -2.40 -14.07 28.06
C TRP A 561 -2.39 -15.37 27.28
N PRO A 562 -1.22 -15.87 26.89
CA PRO A 562 -1.12 -17.20 26.31
C PRO A 562 -1.39 -18.25 27.38
N LEU A 563 -2.47 -19.02 27.23
CA LEU A 563 -2.82 -20.16 28.08
C LEU A 563 -2.11 -21.43 27.63
N GLY A 564 -1.40 -21.38 26.49
CA GLY A 564 -0.63 -22.44 25.87
C GLY A 564 0.04 -21.96 24.60
N GLU A 565 0.60 -22.87 23.81
CA GLU A 565 1.24 -22.52 22.54
C GLU A 565 0.25 -21.94 21.51
N ALA A 566 -1.00 -22.38 21.57
CA ALA A 566 -2.03 -22.08 20.58
C ALA A 566 -3.26 -21.36 21.16
N LEU A 567 -3.40 -21.24 22.48
CA LEU A 567 -4.56 -20.61 23.12
C LEU A 567 -4.15 -19.32 23.83
N GLU A 568 -4.85 -18.24 23.52
CA GLU A 568 -4.65 -16.92 24.11
C GLU A 568 -5.98 -16.40 24.70
N ALA A 569 -5.91 -15.82 25.89
CA ALA A 569 -7.00 -15.04 26.45
C ALA A 569 -6.73 -13.56 26.19
N GLU A 570 -7.73 -12.83 25.74
CA GLU A 570 -7.67 -11.40 25.53
C GLU A 570 -8.84 -10.71 26.22
N GLY A 571 -8.62 -9.49 26.71
CA GLY A 571 -9.71 -8.74 27.30
C GLY A 571 -9.27 -7.35 27.73
N SER A 572 -10.23 -6.44 27.69
CA SER A 572 -10.11 -5.11 28.29
C SER A 572 -11.39 -4.86 29.08
N LEU A 573 -11.27 -4.70 30.38
CA LEU A 573 -12.36 -4.47 31.30
C LEU A 573 -12.10 -3.17 32.07
N ALA A 574 -13.10 -2.32 32.14
CA ALA A 574 -13.07 -1.09 32.92
C ALA A 574 -14.25 -1.06 33.88
N TYR A 575 -13.99 -0.78 35.16
CA TYR A 575 -15.02 -0.45 36.12
C TYR A 575 -14.95 1.02 36.43
N LEU A 576 -15.98 1.74 36.01
CA LEU A 576 -16.13 3.16 36.27
C LEU A 576 -17.13 3.36 37.40
N TRP A 577 -16.75 4.10 38.41
CA TRP A 577 -17.58 4.34 39.59
C TRP A 577 -18.84 5.14 39.21
N GLY A 578 -19.99 4.58 39.42
CA GLY A 578 -21.28 5.19 39.02
C GLY A 578 -21.80 4.77 37.65
N GLU A 579 -20.94 4.20 36.78
CA GLU A 579 -21.33 3.75 35.44
C GLU A 579 -21.30 2.22 35.30
N GLY A 580 -20.60 1.54 36.22
CA GLY A 580 -20.52 0.07 36.26
C GLY A 580 -19.36 -0.52 35.46
N LEU A 581 -19.46 -1.82 35.24
CA LEU A 581 -18.46 -2.61 34.53
C LEU A 581 -18.72 -2.55 33.02
N GLN A 582 -17.68 -2.22 32.25
CA GLN A 582 -17.70 -2.13 30.80
C GLN A 582 -16.54 -2.92 30.20
N GLY A 583 -16.64 -3.35 28.96
CA GLY A 583 -15.55 -3.95 28.23
C GLY A 583 -15.91 -5.25 27.51
N ALA A 584 -14.90 -5.93 27.05
CA ALA A 584 -15.01 -7.20 26.37
C ALA A 584 -13.88 -8.14 26.78
N PHE A 585 -14.13 -9.43 26.74
CA PHE A 585 -13.12 -10.45 26.91
C PHE A 585 -13.35 -11.60 25.94
N GLY A 586 -12.29 -12.29 25.61
CA GLY A 586 -12.34 -13.36 24.63
C GLY A 586 -11.24 -14.39 24.81
N LEU A 587 -11.42 -15.47 24.09
CA LEU A 587 -10.44 -16.53 23.91
C LEU A 587 -10.15 -16.68 22.43
N ARG A 588 -8.88 -16.76 22.09
CA ARG A 588 -8.41 -17.04 20.74
C ARG A 588 -7.58 -18.29 20.74
N GLN A 589 -7.92 -19.23 19.89
CA GLN A 589 -7.18 -20.47 19.75
C GLN A 589 -6.71 -20.66 18.32
N ARG A 590 -5.44 -20.97 18.15
CA ARG A 590 -4.85 -21.41 16.90
C ARG A 590 -4.95 -22.93 16.77
N LEU A 591 -5.53 -23.40 15.69
CA LEU A 591 -5.68 -24.81 15.35
C LEU A 591 -4.97 -25.04 13.99
N GLY A 592 -3.64 -25.16 14.03
CA GLY A 592 -2.82 -25.18 12.82
C GLY A 592 -2.89 -23.81 12.11
N SER A 593 -3.42 -23.76 10.89
CA SER A 593 -3.68 -22.54 10.15
C SER A 593 -5.00 -21.87 10.53
N ALA A 594 -5.90 -22.54 11.24
CA ALA A 594 -7.19 -21.99 11.62
C ALA A 594 -7.11 -21.20 12.93
N ASN A 595 -7.92 -20.14 13.01
CA ASN A 595 -8.09 -19.31 14.21
C ASN A 595 -9.53 -19.42 14.70
N LEU A 596 -9.67 -19.79 15.94
CA LEU A 596 -10.94 -19.81 16.66
C LEU A 596 -10.97 -18.63 17.62
N ALA A 597 -12.02 -17.83 17.61
CA ALA A 597 -12.22 -16.72 18.51
C ALA A 597 -13.60 -16.82 19.19
N LEU A 598 -13.62 -16.66 20.49
CA LEU A 598 -14.83 -16.51 21.28
C LEU A 598 -14.70 -15.21 22.05
N SER A 599 -15.63 -14.31 21.91
CA SER A 599 -15.63 -13.05 22.64
C SER A 599 -17.01 -12.74 23.22
N TYR A 600 -17.01 -12.02 24.33
CA TYR A 600 -18.21 -11.53 24.96
C TYR A 600 -18.04 -10.06 25.34
N GLN A 601 -19.00 -9.25 24.93
CA GLN A 601 -19.09 -7.84 25.27
C GLN A 601 -20.07 -7.64 26.41
N LEU A 602 -19.62 -6.98 27.47
CA LEU A 602 -20.46 -6.64 28.60
C LEU A 602 -21.54 -5.61 28.20
N PRO A 603 -22.70 -5.61 28.87
CA PRO A 603 -23.71 -4.57 28.68
C PRO A 603 -23.16 -3.21 29.15
N THR A 604 -23.44 -2.16 28.39
CA THR A 604 -23.15 -0.78 28.78
C THR A 604 -24.31 -0.16 29.52
N ALA A 605 -24.07 0.94 30.23
CA ALA A 605 -25.14 1.69 30.93
C ALA A 605 -26.18 2.26 29.93
N SER A 606 -25.82 2.48 28.67
CA SER A 606 -26.71 2.88 27.59
C SER A 606 -27.59 1.75 27.03
N GLY A 607 -27.43 0.52 27.52
CA GLY A 607 -28.17 -0.66 27.04
C GLY A 607 -27.59 -1.32 25.81
N GLU A 608 -26.46 -0.85 25.30
CA GLU A 608 -25.71 -1.48 24.22
C GLU A 608 -24.80 -2.59 24.80
N GLY A 609 -24.35 -3.49 23.93
CA GLY A 609 -23.53 -4.61 24.36
C GLY A 609 -24.36 -5.84 24.71
N ASN A 610 -23.91 -6.61 25.71
CA ASN A 610 -24.49 -7.91 26.13
C ASN A 610 -24.59 -8.88 24.95
N ARG A 611 -23.45 -9.07 24.27
CA ARG A 611 -23.36 -9.89 23.05
C ARG A 611 -22.25 -10.91 23.17
N ALA A 612 -22.51 -12.13 22.74
CA ALA A 612 -21.49 -13.13 22.54
C ALA A 612 -21.21 -13.32 21.05
N ARG A 613 -19.96 -13.48 20.72
CA ARG A 613 -19.50 -13.77 19.36
C ARG A 613 -18.61 -14.98 19.37
N PHE A 614 -18.83 -15.85 18.43
CA PHE A 614 -17.98 -16.94 18.05
C PHE A 614 -17.53 -16.76 16.62
N GLY A 615 -16.24 -16.96 16.34
CA GLY A 615 -15.68 -16.90 15.00
C GLY A 615 -14.67 -18.02 14.79
N LEU A 616 -14.70 -18.64 13.64
CA LEU A 616 -13.71 -19.58 13.14
C LEU A 616 -13.27 -19.11 11.78
N GLU A 617 -11.99 -18.86 11.61
CA GLU A 617 -11.35 -18.60 10.32
C GLU A 617 -10.30 -19.65 10.05
N ALA A 618 -10.38 -20.27 8.89
CA ALA A 618 -9.45 -21.30 8.48
C ALA A 618 -8.88 -20.99 7.09
N PRO A 619 -7.72 -20.34 6.99
CA PRO A 619 -7.01 -20.21 5.74
C PRO A 619 -6.40 -21.56 5.36
N LEU A 620 -6.74 -22.04 4.17
CA LEU A 620 -6.34 -23.33 3.63
C LEU A 620 -5.53 -23.11 2.34
N PRO A 621 -4.21 -23.18 2.37
CA PRO A 621 -3.41 -23.19 1.16
C PRO A 621 -3.65 -24.53 0.42
N LEU A 622 -4.29 -24.48 -0.73
CA LEU A 622 -4.61 -25.66 -1.54
C LEU A 622 -3.50 -25.99 -2.52
N THR A 623 -2.92 -24.95 -3.15
CA THR A 623 -1.74 -25.06 -4.01
C THR A 623 -0.91 -23.77 -3.87
N GLU A 624 0.23 -23.67 -4.56
CA GLU A 624 1.05 -22.44 -4.58
C GLU A 624 0.28 -21.20 -5.03
N ASN A 625 -0.71 -21.39 -5.90
CA ASN A 625 -1.48 -20.30 -6.50
C ASN A 625 -2.94 -20.24 -6.02
N LEU A 626 -3.41 -21.25 -5.30
CA LEU A 626 -4.81 -21.34 -4.88
C LEU A 626 -4.90 -21.47 -3.37
N SER A 627 -5.64 -20.58 -2.75
CA SER A 627 -5.98 -20.61 -1.34
C SER A 627 -7.49 -20.54 -1.14
N ALA A 628 -7.96 -21.16 -0.07
CA ALA A 628 -9.32 -21.01 0.42
C ALA A 628 -9.31 -20.38 1.82
N ASN A 629 -10.34 -19.65 2.14
CA ASN A 629 -10.60 -19.17 3.49
C ASN A 629 -12.01 -19.58 3.88
N LEU A 630 -12.12 -20.37 4.95
CA LEU A 630 -13.40 -20.76 5.53
C LEU A 630 -13.65 -19.92 6.78
N GLY A 631 -14.75 -19.19 6.81
CA GLY A 631 -15.22 -18.47 7.98
C GLY A 631 -16.53 -19.06 8.49
N LEU A 632 -16.66 -19.20 9.81
CA LEU A 632 -17.93 -19.47 10.48
C LEU A 632 -18.06 -18.45 11.61
N TYR A 633 -19.24 -17.89 11.77
CA TYR A 633 -19.49 -16.98 12.88
C TYR A 633 -20.88 -17.21 13.47
N ALA A 634 -20.95 -16.97 14.75
CA ALA A 634 -22.21 -16.87 15.47
C ALA A 634 -22.19 -15.61 16.33
N LEU A 635 -23.24 -14.83 16.28
CA LEU A 635 -23.46 -13.66 17.10
C LEU A 635 -24.77 -13.89 17.88
N TYR A 636 -24.76 -13.61 19.15
CA TYR A 636 -25.96 -13.67 19.97
C TYR A 636 -26.08 -12.44 20.85
N ALA A 637 -27.12 -11.67 20.67
CA ALA A 637 -27.47 -10.51 21.50
C ALA A 637 -28.47 -10.91 22.59
N PHE A 638 -28.02 -10.93 23.85
CA PHE A 638 -28.83 -11.37 25.00
C PHE A 638 -29.96 -10.38 25.32
N SER A 639 -29.75 -9.07 25.04
CA SER A 639 -30.74 -8.03 25.31
C SER A 639 -32.01 -8.11 24.45
N GLY A 640 -31.96 -8.77 23.30
CA GLY A 640 -33.10 -8.91 22.39
C GLY A 640 -33.43 -10.35 22.07
N GLY A 641 -32.69 -11.34 22.58
CA GLY A 641 -32.84 -12.76 22.24
C GLY A 641 -32.61 -13.05 20.76
N GLN A 642 -31.86 -12.18 20.07
CA GLN A 642 -31.59 -12.32 18.65
C GLN A 642 -30.24 -12.98 18.43
N GLY A 643 -30.23 -14.00 17.59
CA GLY A 643 -29.03 -14.70 17.18
C GLY A 643 -28.84 -14.70 15.67
N GLU A 644 -27.61 -14.59 15.25
CA GLU A 644 -27.18 -14.74 13.86
C GLU A 644 -26.12 -15.84 13.80
N LEU A 645 -26.30 -16.78 12.89
CA LEU A 645 -25.29 -17.81 12.60
C LEU A 645 -25.00 -17.74 11.11
N GLY A 646 -23.76 -17.56 10.76
CA GLY A 646 -23.37 -17.44 9.38
C GLY A 646 -22.06 -18.12 9.09
N GLY A 647 -21.74 -18.20 7.80
CA GLY A 647 -20.50 -18.73 7.31
C GLY A 647 -20.10 -18.10 6.00
N SER A 648 -18.81 -18.12 5.75
CA SER A 648 -18.22 -17.66 4.51
C SER A 648 -17.23 -18.69 3.97
N LEU A 649 -17.19 -18.80 2.65
CA LEU A 649 -16.15 -19.52 1.92
C LEU A 649 -15.56 -18.57 0.88
N GLY A 650 -14.31 -18.25 1.03
CA GLY A 650 -13.53 -17.49 0.05
C GLY A 650 -12.56 -18.41 -0.67
N LEU A 651 -12.50 -18.31 -1.98
CA LEU A 651 -11.46 -18.92 -2.82
C LEU A 651 -10.68 -17.81 -3.48
N ARG A 652 -9.37 -17.99 -3.56
CA ARG A 652 -8.48 -17.04 -4.19
C ARG A 652 -7.42 -17.76 -4.99
N TYR A 653 -7.34 -17.39 -6.24
CA TYR A 653 -6.30 -17.81 -7.15
C TYR A 653 -5.47 -16.60 -7.55
N ALA A 654 -4.15 -16.71 -7.42
CA ALA A 654 -3.24 -15.65 -7.82
C ALA A 654 -2.02 -16.24 -8.53
N ARG A 655 -1.72 -15.73 -9.69
CA ARG A 655 -0.48 -15.98 -10.41
C ARG A 655 0.00 -14.68 -11.04
N GLU A 656 1.20 -14.69 -11.61
CA GLU A 656 1.72 -13.54 -12.33
C GLU A 656 0.72 -13.02 -13.37
N GLY A 657 0.34 -11.76 -13.24
CA GLY A 657 -0.59 -11.09 -14.15
C GLY A 657 -2.08 -11.37 -13.96
N LEU A 658 -2.49 -12.33 -13.12
CA LEU A 658 -3.90 -12.68 -12.92
C LEU A 658 -4.24 -12.92 -11.44
N VAL A 659 -5.31 -12.29 -10.98
CA VAL A 659 -5.93 -12.56 -9.66
C VAL A 659 -7.40 -12.89 -9.86
N ALA A 660 -7.86 -13.97 -9.27
CA ALA A 660 -9.27 -14.34 -9.23
C ALA A 660 -9.71 -14.63 -7.79
N THR A 661 -10.90 -14.15 -7.45
CA THR A 661 -11.51 -14.36 -6.14
C THR A 661 -12.93 -14.83 -6.31
N PHE A 662 -13.38 -15.70 -5.41
CA PHE A 662 -14.77 -16.12 -5.30
C PHE A 662 -15.13 -16.27 -3.83
N GLY A 663 -16.25 -15.70 -3.41
CA GLY A 663 -16.72 -15.76 -2.05
C GLY A 663 -18.20 -16.05 -1.97
N VAL A 664 -18.56 -16.86 -1.00
CA VAL A 664 -19.95 -17.14 -0.62
C VAL A 664 -20.08 -16.80 0.85
N GLU A 665 -21.05 -15.99 1.20
CA GLU A 665 -21.41 -15.66 2.58
C GLU A 665 -22.89 -15.90 2.79
N GLY A 666 -23.23 -16.61 3.85
CA GLY A 666 -24.60 -16.92 4.22
C GLY A 666 -24.81 -16.83 5.72
N ALA A 667 -26.00 -16.45 6.14
CA ALA A 667 -26.43 -16.47 7.53
C ALA A 667 -27.79 -17.15 7.69
N LEU A 668 -27.98 -17.80 8.82
CA LEU A 668 -29.27 -18.33 9.28
C LEU A 668 -30.16 -17.18 9.78
N GLY A 669 -30.85 -16.66 8.97
CA GLY A 669 -31.76 -15.58 8.72
C GLY A 669 -31.48 -15.28 7.25
N PRO A 670 -32.46 -14.95 6.42
CA PRO A 670 -32.31 -15.13 4.98
C PRO A 670 -31.26 -14.17 4.38
N LYS A 671 -29.98 -14.46 4.58
CA LYS A 671 -28.88 -13.75 3.95
C LYS A 671 -28.03 -14.76 3.18
N LEU A 672 -27.91 -14.55 1.88
CA LEU A 672 -26.97 -15.28 1.03
C LEU A 672 -26.38 -14.31 0.01
N THR A 673 -25.08 -14.13 0.07
CA THR A 673 -24.32 -13.26 -0.82
C THR A 673 -23.24 -14.05 -1.53
N LEU A 674 -23.15 -13.87 -2.83
CA LEU A 674 -22.08 -14.38 -3.68
C LEU A 674 -21.26 -13.19 -4.18
N ARG A 675 -19.94 -13.29 -4.11
CA ARG A 675 -19.03 -12.28 -4.64
C ARG A 675 -17.92 -12.98 -5.40
N GLY A 676 -17.40 -12.31 -6.37
CA GLY A 676 -16.20 -12.81 -7.02
C GLY A 676 -15.76 -11.90 -8.13
N GLY A 677 -14.56 -12.15 -8.57
CA GLY A 677 -13.98 -11.43 -9.66
C GLY A 677 -12.72 -12.10 -10.15
N ALA A 678 -12.33 -11.72 -11.33
CA ALA A 678 -11.03 -12.04 -11.90
C ALA A 678 -10.55 -10.83 -12.68
N ALA A 679 -9.32 -10.45 -12.52
CA ALA A 679 -8.77 -9.33 -13.26
C ALA A 679 -7.31 -9.59 -13.59
N GLY A 680 -6.93 -9.27 -14.82
CA GLY A 680 -5.54 -9.35 -15.28
C GLY A 680 -5.36 -9.95 -16.66
N SER A 681 -4.11 -10.23 -16.98
CA SER A 681 -3.70 -10.83 -18.23
C SER A 681 -3.68 -12.35 -18.09
N LEU A 682 -4.47 -13.03 -18.92
CA LEU A 682 -4.44 -14.50 -19.03
C LEU A 682 -3.14 -14.93 -19.70
N ASP A 683 -2.75 -14.16 -20.71
CA ASP A 683 -1.51 -14.23 -21.48
C ASP A 683 -1.21 -12.85 -22.10
N PRO A 684 -0.13 -12.66 -22.87
CA PRO A 684 0.21 -11.37 -23.48
C PRO A 684 -0.88 -10.78 -24.39
N GLU A 685 -1.71 -11.60 -24.97
CA GLU A 685 -2.75 -11.20 -25.92
C GLU A 685 -4.13 -11.05 -25.27
N ASN A 686 -4.37 -11.75 -24.15
CA ASN A 686 -5.68 -11.85 -23.54
C ASN A 686 -5.72 -11.20 -22.16
N THR A 687 -6.68 -10.31 -21.97
CA THR A 687 -6.99 -9.72 -20.67
C THR A 687 -8.45 -9.94 -20.30
N LEU A 688 -8.68 -10.16 -19.02
CA LEU A 688 -10.00 -10.41 -18.44
C LEU A 688 -10.24 -9.48 -17.27
N GLY A 689 -11.45 -8.95 -17.19
CA GLY A 689 -11.99 -8.31 -16.01
C GLY A 689 -13.39 -8.84 -15.76
N LEU A 690 -13.59 -9.46 -14.63
CA LEU A 690 -14.86 -10.00 -14.17
C LEU A 690 -15.09 -9.53 -12.74
N ASP A 691 -16.25 -8.99 -12.47
CA ASP A 691 -16.68 -8.64 -11.11
C ASP A 691 -18.16 -8.95 -10.96
N PHE A 692 -18.53 -9.57 -9.86
CA PHE A 692 -19.91 -9.74 -9.48
C PHE A 692 -20.11 -9.71 -7.97
N ALA A 693 -21.22 -9.16 -7.58
CA ALA A 693 -21.69 -9.17 -6.21
C ALA A 693 -23.21 -9.36 -6.24
N LEU A 694 -23.69 -10.47 -5.73
CA LEU A 694 -25.09 -10.89 -5.76
C LEU A 694 -25.56 -11.17 -4.34
N SER A 695 -26.55 -10.44 -3.87
CA SER A 695 -27.34 -10.80 -2.70
C SER A 695 -28.54 -11.61 -3.20
N LEU A 696 -28.65 -12.87 -2.84
CA LEU A 696 -29.72 -13.74 -3.26
C LEU A 696 -30.89 -13.74 -2.26
N LEU A 697 -30.57 -13.42 -1.00
CA LEU A 697 -31.53 -13.36 0.09
C LEU A 697 -31.24 -12.15 0.99
N PRO A 698 -32.26 -11.45 1.56
CA PRO A 698 -33.71 -11.68 1.41
C PRO A 698 -34.26 -11.27 0.06
N GLU A 699 -33.61 -10.38 -0.65
CA GLU A 699 -33.99 -9.92 -1.98
C GLU A 699 -32.85 -10.17 -2.95
N ALA A 700 -33.20 -10.63 -4.15
CA ALA A 700 -32.21 -10.79 -5.21
C ALA A 700 -31.76 -9.42 -5.74
N LYS A 701 -30.63 -8.96 -5.27
CA LYS A 701 -29.99 -7.71 -5.70
C LYS A 701 -28.54 -7.97 -6.04
N GLY A 702 -28.03 -7.27 -7.03
CA GLY A 702 -26.62 -7.41 -7.36
C GLY A 702 -26.20 -6.72 -8.63
N ARG A 703 -24.92 -6.84 -8.85
CA ARG A 703 -24.28 -6.32 -10.05
C ARG A 703 -23.36 -7.40 -10.63
N PHE A 704 -23.20 -7.31 -11.92
CA PHE A 704 -22.27 -8.12 -12.69
C PHE A 704 -21.59 -7.25 -13.72
N SER A 705 -20.29 -7.40 -13.89
CA SER A 705 -19.55 -6.82 -15.01
C SER A 705 -18.56 -7.81 -15.57
N LEU A 706 -18.45 -7.87 -16.87
CA LEU A 706 -17.50 -8.66 -17.62
C LEU A 706 -16.83 -7.76 -18.67
N ALA A 707 -15.54 -7.75 -18.69
CA ALA A 707 -14.75 -7.13 -19.74
C ALA A 707 -13.71 -8.14 -20.23
N TYR A 708 -13.61 -8.30 -21.52
CA TYR A 708 -12.59 -9.14 -22.14
C TYR A 708 -12.00 -8.45 -23.35
N ALA A 709 -10.69 -8.56 -23.48
CA ALA A 709 -9.97 -8.06 -24.63
C ALA A 709 -8.95 -9.06 -25.14
N LEU A 710 -8.99 -9.29 -26.45
CA LEU A 710 -7.99 -10.01 -27.23
C LEU A 710 -7.22 -9.02 -28.08
N ARG A 711 -5.90 -9.18 -28.19
CA ARG A 711 -4.97 -8.29 -28.92
C ARG A 711 -3.97 -9.10 -29.71
N ALA A 712 -4.46 -9.84 -30.71
CA ALA A 712 -3.58 -10.48 -31.69
C ALA A 712 -3.12 -9.46 -32.75
N SER A 713 -2.13 -9.85 -33.56
CA SER A 713 -1.53 -8.98 -34.57
C SER A 713 -2.52 -8.51 -35.65
N ASP A 714 -3.48 -9.33 -35.98
CA ASP A 714 -4.47 -9.13 -37.05
C ASP A 714 -5.91 -9.06 -36.54
N LEU A 715 -6.13 -9.40 -35.25
CA LEU A 715 -7.42 -9.43 -34.61
C LEU A 715 -7.40 -8.73 -33.26
N SER A 716 -8.28 -7.78 -33.09
CA SER A 716 -8.58 -7.17 -31.80
C SER A 716 -10.04 -7.39 -31.47
N LEU A 717 -10.35 -7.81 -30.27
CA LEU A 717 -11.69 -7.99 -29.74
C LEU A 717 -11.79 -7.30 -28.39
N LEU A 718 -12.81 -6.48 -28.24
CA LEU A 718 -13.17 -5.85 -26.98
C LEU A 718 -14.65 -6.13 -26.70
N THR A 719 -14.93 -6.68 -25.54
CA THR A 719 -16.31 -6.86 -25.11
C THR A 719 -16.45 -6.44 -23.67
N TYR A 720 -17.58 -5.81 -23.38
CA TYR A 720 -17.99 -5.61 -22.00
C TYR A 720 -19.48 -5.84 -21.83
N HIS A 721 -19.87 -6.31 -20.67
CA HIS A 721 -21.24 -6.55 -20.29
C HIS A 721 -21.42 -6.13 -18.85
N ARG A 722 -22.52 -5.51 -18.52
CA ARG A 722 -22.86 -5.18 -17.14
C ARG A 722 -24.35 -5.34 -16.87
N TYR A 723 -24.62 -5.72 -15.65
CA TYR A 723 -25.98 -5.80 -15.12
C TYR A 723 -25.99 -5.25 -13.69
N ALA A 724 -27.00 -4.48 -13.38
CA ALA A 724 -27.28 -4.04 -12.02
C ALA A 724 -28.77 -4.08 -11.75
N THR A 725 -29.17 -4.72 -10.64
CA THR A 725 -30.57 -4.82 -10.24
C THR A 725 -31.17 -3.47 -9.88
N GLU A 726 -30.34 -2.51 -9.42
CA GLU A 726 -30.79 -1.14 -9.07
C GLU A 726 -31.35 -0.40 -10.28
N THR A 727 -30.77 -0.61 -11.44
CA THR A 727 -31.24 -0.03 -12.69
C THR A 727 -32.15 -0.97 -13.46
N GLY A 728 -32.19 -2.24 -13.10
CA GLY A 728 -32.88 -3.30 -13.84
C GLY A 728 -32.36 -3.46 -15.27
N LEU A 729 -31.12 -3.05 -15.56
CA LEU A 729 -30.59 -2.94 -16.90
C LEU A 729 -29.44 -3.91 -17.12
N LEU A 730 -29.59 -4.78 -18.12
CA LEU A 730 -28.52 -5.57 -18.70
C LEU A 730 -28.09 -4.90 -20.00
N GLU A 731 -26.83 -4.47 -20.07
CA GLU A 731 -26.29 -3.85 -21.28
C GLU A 731 -24.91 -4.38 -21.60
N GLY A 732 -24.57 -4.36 -22.86
CA GLY A 732 -23.24 -4.77 -23.30
C GLY A 732 -22.94 -4.42 -24.72
N GLN A 733 -21.67 -4.52 -25.02
CA GLN A 733 -21.12 -4.28 -26.34
C GLN A 733 -20.03 -5.28 -26.66
N LEU A 734 -19.98 -5.72 -27.89
CA LEU A 734 -18.89 -6.48 -28.47
C LEU A 734 -18.42 -5.70 -29.70
N ALA A 735 -17.14 -5.37 -29.74
CA ALA A 735 -16.50 -4.73 -30.88
C ALA A 735 -15.24 -5.53 -31.27
N ALA A 736 -15.11 -5.82 -32.54
CA ALA A 736 -13.93 -6.47 -33.07
C ALA A 736 -13.33 -5.62 -34.20
N ALA A 737 -12.02 -5.77 -34.39
CA ALA A 737 -11.32 -5.26 -35.56
C ALA A 737 -10.46 -6.39 -36.11
N TYR A 738 -10.67 -6.73 -37.37
CA TYR A 738 -9.96 -7.78 -38.06
C TYR A 738 -9.29 -7.22 -39.32
N ALA A 739 -7.99 -7.35 -39.39
CA ALA A 739 -7.16 -6.85 -40.49
C ALA A 739 -6.27 -8.01 -41.03
N PRO A 740 -6.84 -8.92 -41.87
CA PRO A 740 -6.11 -10.09 -42.35
C PRO A 740 -4.90 -9.75 -43.20
N PHE A 741 -4.90 -8.57 -43.80
CA PHE A 741 -3.76 -8.04 -44.56
C PHE A 741 -3.76 -6.50 -44.49
N PRO A 742 -2.61 -5.86 -44.73
CA PRO A 742 -2.41 -4.44 -44.49
C PRO A 742 -3.38 -3.49 -45.23
N ALA A 743 -3.92 -3.93 -46.36
CA ALA A 743 -4.81 -3.12 -47.19
C ALA A 743 -6.29 -3.19 -46.80
N PHE A 744 -6.68 -4.06 -45.89
CA PHE A 744 -8.10 -4.24 -45.57
C PHE A 744 -8.34 -4.50 -44.10
N SER A 745 -9.35 -3.85 -43.57
CA SER A 745 -9.87 -4.18 -42.24
C SER A 745 -11.40 -4.18 -42.19
N VAL A 746 -11.95 -5.00 -41.32
CA VAL A 746 -13.37 -5.03 -41.03
C VAL A 746 -13.60 -4.98 -39.54
N ARG A 747 -14.62 -4.23 -39.12
CA ARG A 747 -14.97 -4.01 -37.72
C ARG A 747 -16.45 -4.30 -37.49
N PRO A 748 -16.84 -5.52 -37.14
CA PRO A 748 -18.17 -5.81 -36.66
C PRO A 748 -18.35 -5.30 -35.22
N ALA A 749 -19.53 -4.82 -34.90
CA ALA A 749 -19.94 -4.47 -33.56
C ALA A 749 -21.36 -4.94 -33.29
N PHE A 750 -21.60 -5.33 -32.06
CA PHE A 750 -22.92 -5.69 -31.55
C PHE A 750 -23.11 -5.03 -30.19
N GLY A 751 -24.20 -4.32 -30.01
CA GLY A 751 -24.60 -3.72 -28.75
C GLY A 751 -26.02 -4.11 -28.38
N TYR A 752 -26.26 -4.19 -27.08
CA TYR A 752 -27.60 -4.45 -26.59
C TYR A 752 -27.86 -3.72 -25.29
N ARG A 753 -29.10 -3.36 -25.09
CA ARG A 753 -29.64 -2.81 -23.86
C ARG A 753 -30.96 -3.52 -23.56
N TYR A 754 -31.00 -4.19 -22.42
CA TYR A 754 -32.10 -5.04 -22.05
C TYR A 754 -32.59 -4.68 -20.63
N PRO A 755 -33.74 -3.98 -20.50
CA PRO A 755 -34.39 -3.78 -19.21
C PRO A 755 -34.93 -5.11 -18.68
N PHE A 756 -34.61 -5.42 -17.43
CA PHE A 756 -35.00 -6.66 -16.77
C PHE A 756 -35.89 -6.35 -15.56
N PRO A 757 -37.03 -7.09 -15.34
CA PRO A 757 -37.46 -8.30 -16.04
C PRO A 757 -38.30 -8.04 -17.29
N ASP A 758 -38.64 -6.80 -17.61
CA ASP A 758 -39.52 -6.47 -18.72
C ASP A 758 -38.77 -6.18 -20.01
N PRO A 759 -38.86 -7.04 -21.04
CA PRO A 759 -38.15 -6.86 -22.30
C PRO A 759 -38.78 -5.79 -23.23
N GLU A 760 -39.86 -5.14 -22.89
CA GLU A 760 -40.51 -4.17 -23.80
C GLU A 760 -39.61 -3.01 -24.20
N GLY A 761 -38.64 -2.63 -23.35
CA GLY A 761 -37.62 -1.61 -23.64
C GLY A 761 -36.33 -2.14 -24.27
N ALA A 762 -36.25 -3.42 -24.66
CA ALA A 762 -35.02 -3.98 -25.21
C ALA A 762 -34.65 -3.37 -26.56
N THR A 763 -33.37 -3.00 -26.70
CA THR A 763 -32.81 -2.46 -27.93
C THR A 763 -31.56 -3.24 -28.30
N TYR A 764 -31.45 -3.58 -29.56
CA TYR A 764 -30.31 -4.26 -30.15
C TYR A 764 -29.74 -3.40 -31.29
N ALA A 765 -28.42 -3.40 -31.41
CA ALA A 765 -27.74 -2.69 -32.47
C ALA A 765 -26.65 -3.60 -33.06
N LEU A 766 -26.68 -3.72 -34.36
CA LEU A 766 -25.67 -4.43 -35.17
C LEU A 766 -24.94 -3.42 -36.02
N GLY A 767 -23.65 -3.53 -36.15
CA GLY A 767 -22.84 -2.66 -37.00
C GLY A 767 -21.75 -3.44 -37.71
N LEU A 768 -21.47 -3.02 -38.92
CA LEU A 768 -20.36 -3.50 -39.73
C LEU A 768 -19.67 -2.32 -40.36
N TYR A 769 -18.38 -2.24 -40.16
CA TYR A 769 -17.56 -1.19 -40.71
C TYR A 769 -16.39 -1.81 -41.45
N ALA A 770 -16.06 -1.31 -42.64
CA ALA A 770 -14.93 -1.78 -43.43
C ALA A 770 -14.07 -0.61 -43.91
N THR A 771 -12.76 -0.81 -43.95
CA THR A 771 -11.79 0.15 -44.47
C THR A 771 -10.88 -0.53 -45.48
N LEU A 772 -10.73 0.07 -46.62
CA LEU A 772 -9.80 -0.32 -47.69
C LEU A 772 -8.69 0.71 -47.77
N PHE A 773 -7.45 0.30 -47.78
CA PHE A 773 -6.26 1.12 -47.90
C PHE A 773 -5.67 1.01 -49.32
N PRO A 774 -6.03 1.97 -50.23
CA PRO A 774 -5.42 2.04 -51.54
C PRO A 774 -3.92 2.33 -51.49
N THR A 775 -3.46 2.96 -50.42
CA THR A 775 -2.05 3.17 -50.10
C THR A 775 -1.75 2.73 -48.68
N GLU A 776 -0.48 2.62 -48.31
CA GLU A 776 -0.09 2.25 -46.95
C GLU A 776 -0.57 3.21 -45.87
N LEU A 777 -0.80 4.48 -46.26
CA LEU A 777 -1.13 5.56 -45.33
C LEU A 777 -2.61 5.95 -45.35
N LEU A 778 -3.24 5.95 -46.56
CA LEU A 778 -4.60 6.49 -46.75
C LEU A 778 -5.58 5.36 -47.04
N GLY A 779 -6.70 5.38 -46.36
CA GLY A 779 -7.81 4.47 -46.53
C GLY A 779 -9.15 5.19 -46.77
N LEU A 780 -10.06 4.44 -47.32
CA LEU A 780 -11.48 4.82 -47.44
C LEU A 780 -12.28 3.78 -46.66
N GLY A 781 -13.17 4.27 -45.84
CA GLY A 781 -14.01 3.45 -45.02
C GLY A 781 -15.48 3.74 -45.17
N GLY A 782 -16.28 2.79 -44.80
CA GLY A 782 -17.71 2.95 -44.74
C GLY A 782 -18.33 1.86 -43.88
N GLY A 783 -19.46 2.18 -43.31
CA GLY A 783 -20.16 1.27 -42.41
C GLY A 783 -21.66 1.37 -42.53
N ALA A 784 -22.32 0.34 -42.02
CA ALA A 784 -23.76 0.32 -41.84
C ALA A 784 -24.04 -0.15 -40.39
N SER A 785 -25.03 0.43 -39.75
CA SER A 785 -25.56 -0.10 -38.49
C SER A 785 -27.08 -0.16 -38.51
N TYR A 786 -27.58 -1.19 -37.84
CA TYR A 786 -29.02 -1.49 -37.76
C TYR A 786 -29.38 -1.57 -36.27
N THR A 787 -30.26 -0.69 -35.86
CA THR A 787 -30.81 -0.70 -34.51
C THR A 787 -32.26 -1.14 -34.57
N PHE A 788 -32.66 -1.98 -33.63
CA PHE A 788 -33.97 -2.56 -33.66
C PHE A 788 -34.51 -2.77 -32.21
N GLN A 789 -35.84 -2.54 -32.05
CA GLN A 789 -36.61 -2.73 -30.82
C GLN A 789 -37.71 -3.78 -31.07
N PRO A 790 -37.57 -5.00 -30.49
CA PRO A 790 -38.48 -6.09 -30.78
C PRO A 790 -39.92 -5.80 -30.40
N ALA A 791 -40.16 -5.12 -29.29
CA ALA A 791 -41.51 -4.89 -28.74
C ALA A 791 -42.32 -3.90 -29.58
N THR A 792 -41.68 -2.91 -30.16
CA THR A 792 -42.34 -1.87 -30.97
C THR A 792 -42.27 -2.15 -32.45
N GLY A 793 -41.40 -3.09 -32.87
CA GLY A 793 -41.07 -3.30 -34.28
C GLY A 793 -40.29 -2.11 -34.89
N ALA A 794 -39.90 -1.12 -34.07
CA ALA A 794 -39.16 0.00 -34.55
C ALA A 794 -37.74 -0.44 -34.95
N SER A 795 -37.29 0.02 -36.10
CA SER A 795 -35.94 -0.24 -36.60
C SER A 795 -35.39 0.99 -37.32
N ASP A 796 -34.10 1.18 -37.20
CA ASP A 796 -33.37 2.26 -37.83
C ASP A 796 -32.11 1.72 -38.51
N LEU A 797 -31.86 2.18 -39.73
CA LEU A 797 -30.70 1.81 -40.53
C LEU A 797 -29.86 3.08 -40.79
N SER A 798 -28.62 3.00 -40.43
CA SER A 798 -27.70 4.12 -40.57
C SER A 798 -26.46 3.73 -41.36
N PHE A 799 -25.81 4.74 -41.98
CA PHE A 799 -24.64 4.56 -42.83
C PHE A 799 -23.56 5.57 -42.49
N SER A 800 -22.31 5.17 -42.66
CA SER A 800 -21.16 6.05 -42.54
C SER A 800 -20.24 5.97 -43.75
N VAL A 801 -19.58 7.09 -44.04
CA VAL A 801 -18.47 7.18 -45.01
C VAL A 801 -17.35 7.94 -44.38
N GLU A 802 -16.11 7.44 -44.48
CA GLU A 802 -14.95 8.14 -43.92
C GLU A 802 -13.67 7.96 -44.73
N GLY A 803 -12.78 8.94 -44.57
CA GLY A 803 -11.38 8.81 -44.95
C GLY A 803 -10.54 8.47 -43.71
N THR A 804 -9.64 7.50 -43.84
CA THR A 804 -8.82 7.02 -42.74
C THR A 804 -7.34 7.23 -43.04
N LEU A 805 -6.63 7.78 -42.06
CA LEU A 805 -5.17 7.91 -42.05
C LEU A 805 -4.60 6.82 -41.12
N ARG A 806 -3.76 5.96 -41.67
CA ARG A 806 -3.10 4.88 -40.91
C ARG A 806 -1.80 5.38 -40.31
N LEU A 807 -1.75 5.49 -39.00
CA LEU A 807 -0.59 5.89 -38.20
C LEU A 807 -0.18 4.73 -37.27
N SER A 808 0.06 3.54 -37.82
CA SER A 808 0.26 2.30 -37.05
C SER A 808 0.91 2.54 -35.67
N PRO A 809 0.30 2.07 -34.56
CA PRO A 809 -0.89 1.22 -34.45
C PRO A 809 -2.22 1.98 -34.41
N LEU A 810 -2.22 3.27 -34.70
CA LEU A 810 -3.38 4.16 -34.64
C LEU A 810 -3.98 4.35 -36.02
N TRP A 811 -5.30 4.47 -36.08
CA TRP A 811 -6.04 4.82 -37.29
C TRP A 811 -6.92 6.01 -36.99
N LEU A 812 -6.67 7.11 -37.70
CA LEU A 812 -7.43 8.35 -37.56
C LEU A 812 -8.41 8.45 -38.71
N SER A 813 -9.70 8.51 -38.43
CA SER A 813 -10.78 8.54 -39.41
C SER A 813 -11.56 9.84 -39.27
N LEU A 814 -11.77 10.51 -40.40
CA LEU A 814 -12.68 11.62 -40.51
C LEU A 814 -13.85 11.23 -41.43
N GLY A 815 -15.06 11.31 -40.94
CA GLY A 815 -16.22 10.86 -41.66
C GLY A 815 -17.50 11.62 -41.37
N TYR A 816 -18.56 11.17 -42.04
CA TYR A 816 -19.93 11.58 -41.79
C TYR A 816 -20.82 10.36 -41.53
N GLN A 817 -21.60 10.43 -40.49
CA GLN A 817 -22.56 9.44 -40.08
C GLN A 817 -23.98 9.91 -40.38
N PHE A 818 -24.72 9.12 -41.17
CA PHE A 818 -26.12 9.31 -41.48
C PHE A 818 -26.97 8.46 -40.51
N GLY A 819 -27.61 9.09 -39.54
CA GLY A 819 -28.34 8.46 -38.46
C GLY A 819 -27.47 7.88 -37.36
N PRO A 820 -28.07 7.56 -36.20
CA PRO A 820 -27.32 7.04 -35.03
C PRO A 820 -26.76 5.64 -35.27
N SER A 821 -25.53 5.40 -34.80
CA SER A 821 -24.80 4.15 -35.01
C SER A 821 -24.00 3.77 -33.77
N LEU A 822 -23.59 2.50 -33.69
CA LEU A 822 -22.64 2.03 -32.69
C LEU A 822 -21.23 2.60 -32.89
N PHE A 823 -20.87 3.08 -34.06
CA PHE A 823 -19.54 3.54 -34.41
C PHE A 823 -19.36 5.04 -34.22
N ALA A 824 -20.38 5.84 -34.48
CA ALA A 824 -20.37 7.27 -34.35
C ALA A 824 -21.79 7.81 -34.16
N PRO A 825 -22.01 8.89 -33.43
CA PRO A 825 -23.25 9.67 -33.49
C PRO A 825 -23.45 10.30 -34.85
N GLU A 826 -24.67 10.71 -35.15
CA GLU A 826 -25.01 11.43 -36.38
C GLU A 826 -24.18 12.71 -36.53
N GLY A 827 -23.76 13.00 -37.75
CA GLY A 827 -23.01 14.19 -38.10
C GLY A 827 -21.57 13.93 -38.53
N VAL A 828 -20.78 15.00 -38.57
CA VAL A 828 -19.36 14.93 -38.90
C VAL A 828 -18.59 14.41 -37.68
N TYR A 829 -17.74 13.43 -37.88
CA TYR A 829 -16.93 12.90 -36.78
C TYR A 829 -15.47 12.77 -37.12
N LEU A 830 -14.64 12.89 -36.08
CA LEU A 830 -13.25 12.52 -36.08
C LEU A 830 -13.09 11.35 -35.08
N ARG A 831 -12.57 10.21 -35.52
CA ARG A 831 -12.44 8.99 -34.70
C ARG A 831 -11.02 8.46 -34.72
N LEU A 832 -10.52 8.10 -33.59
CA LEU A 832 -9.24 7.39 -33.40
C LEU A 832 -9.54 5.95 -33.01
N ASP A 833 -9.14 5.03 -33.86
CA ASP A 833 -9.20 3.61 -33.58
C ASP A 833 -7.83 3.06 -33.22
N VAL A 834 -7.82 2.19 -32.23
CA VAL A 834 -6.62 1.56 -31.70
C VAL A 834 -6.89 0.08 -31.48
N PHE A 835 -5.98 -0.77 -31.93
CA PHE A 835 -6.03 -2.18 -31.59
C PHE A 835 -4.64 -2.80 -31.61
N GLY A 836 -4.36 -3.64 -30.61
CA GLY A 836 -3.09 -4.36 -30.45
C GLY A 836 -2.41 -4.08 -29.11
N GLY A 837 -1.19 -4.52 -29.01
CA GLY A 837 -0.33 -4.38 -27.83
C GLY A 837 1.13 -4.65 -28.18
N SER A 838 2.03 -4.25 -27.33
CA SER A 838 3.42 -4.71 -27.37
C SER A 838 3.49 -6.17 -26.94
N ARG A 839 4.29 -6.96 -27.63
CA ARG A 839 4.55 -8.36 -27.27
C ARG A 839 5.52 -8.46 -26.11
#